data_abad119ec82bfb4cafbda12c136729b9
#
_entry.id   abad119ec82bfb4cafbda12c136729b9
#
_cell.length_a   1.000
_cell.length_b   1.000
_cell.length_c   1.000
_cell.angle_alpha   90.00
_cell.angle_beta   90.00
_cell.angle_gamma   90.00
#
_symmetry.space_group_name_H-M   'P 1'
#
loop_
_entity.id
_entity.type
_entity.pdbx_description
1 polymer ?
#
loop_
_entity_poly.entity_id
_entity_poly.type
_entity_poly.pdbx_seq_one_letter_code
_entity_poly.pdbx_strand_id
1 'polypeptide(L)'
;MKLFKIIATLVGCVIAPVVSVFLSYSLDVMLTAQELKLFDFNTCLEGLKVNQKQQQLFMIFTALLIGLIIFVVFVVMNNKYKADTITVTPKIKIPVPAGEGQNGSARFMNDSEKHSVFATYKLKQSSDLCRVLNRNGEDYYNAVSKKGKYLPFIPIPLDKINKNEFPAKGGLVVGMKKHGTYEEISYIAKDYHSLIFGATGSGKTRTLVLQSINFTALAGEGIVVNDPKGEIYYYTHRVLESLGYEVIVMDLQNPEKSCGKNLLQPIIDAVNEKKTDKAQRATWDLIEMLVPKADKGEPIWTNGEKAIIGACVLAVVCDNTDKPQYQNLTNVYYFLANMVKPGADNKTPLEGYIAKLDDTHPAKSLLGITDVAPSRTRSSFYTSALTTLRLFATNDIAIVTGTSDFDFTTIAQKKQAIFYILPDQKTSYYPIVTLLVNQQYELLVDYAKEHGNRLSIRVNFFLDEFGNFTPISDIQAKLTVARGYGIRFNLFIQDMAQLEDKYDKNVANIIMGNCTVWVYLAAAGKETNELISSKLGKYTTLKYSSSGNKARYSNPSSGFSSQLEGRELLTADELARFARPYQLVMVLGEYPAVMVSYDLHKWQMNRFMGLGNESHNKKYIQIVTDSRQDKRDTNAKIPLWEVWKEQTPQAPQETEYNYLLRRKEAKENNEKSETYDITKNAFYIAKDEVIDKGEDLFRRKEQ
;
A
#
# COMPACT_ATOMS: atom_id res chain seq x y z
N MET A 1 9.38 -35.11 -26.11
CA MET A 1 10.12 -35.04 -27.39
C MET A 1 11.44 -35.81 -27.39
N LYS A 2 12.36 -35.66 -26.42
CA LYS A 2 13.61 -36.47 -26.35
C LYS A 2 13.33 -37.98 -26.31
N LEU A 3 12.39 -38.40 -25.44
CA LEU A 3 12.00 -39.81 -25.33
C LEU A 3 11.40 -40.37 -26.64
N PHE A 4 10.53 -39.59 -27.31
CA PHE A 4 9.94 -39.96 -28.59
C PHE A 4 11.01 -40.17 -29.71
N LYS A 5 12.03 -39.28 -29.76
CA LYS A 5 13.12 -39.42 -30.73
C LYS A 5 13.96 -40.69 -30.45
N ILE A 6 14.23 -40.97 -29.17
CA ILE A 6 14.96 -42.18 -28.78
C ILE A 6 14.15 -43.42 -29.16
N ILE A 7 12.86 -43.45 -28.87
CA ILE A 7 11.97 -44.56 -29.23
C ILE A 7 11.88 -44.73 -30.75
N ALA A 8 11.68 -43.63 -31.50
CA ALA A 8 11.60 -43.65 -32.95
C ALA A 8 12.91 -44.15 -33.59
N THR A 9 14.07 -43.73 -33.05
CA THR A 9 15.38 -44.25 -33.53
C THR A 9 15.55 -45.72 -33.20
N LEU A 10 15.20 -46.16 -31.98
CA LEU A 10 15.29 -47.59 -31.60
C LEU A 10 14.39 -48.48 -32.48
N VAL A 11 13.13 -48.07 -32.68
CA VAL A 11 12.17 -48.78 -33.50
C VAL A 11 12.67 -48.82 -34.95
N GLY A 12 13.17 -47.72 -35.49
CA GLY A 12 13.74 -47.64 -36.82
C GLY A 12 14.97 -48.54 -37.02
N CYS A 13 15.87 -48.60 -36.00
CA CYS A 13 17.04 -49.49 -36.02
C CYS A 13 16.67 -50.97 -35.97
N VAL A 14 15.51 -51.33 -35.41
CA VAL A 14 14.98 -52.72 -35.46
C VAL A 14 14.34 -53.03 -36.80
N ILE A 15 13.65 -52.09 -37.43
CA ILE A 15 12.97 -52.27 -38.72
C ILE A 15 13.97 -52.24 -39.89
N ALA A 16 15.02 -51.41 -39.79
CA ALA A 16 16.00 -51.28 -40.88
C ALA A 16 16.64 -52.61 -41.32
N PRO A 17 17.11 -53.51 -40.45
CA PRO A 17 17.62 -54.82 -40.84
C PRO A 17 16.57 -55.69 -41.54
N VAL A 18 15.32 -55.68 -41.04
CA VAL A 18 14.23 -56.47 -41.63
C VAL A 18 13.94 -56.03 -43.07
N VAL A 19 13.87 -54.75 -43.35
CA VAL A 19 13.69 -54.18 -44.68
C VAL A 19 14.90 -54.42 -45.51
N SER A 20 16.11 -54.42 -45.01
CA SER A 20 17.36 -54.66 -45.73
C SER A 20 17.49 -56.10 -46.21
N VAL A 21 16.92 -57.09 -45.50
CA VAL A 21 16.87 -58.50 -45.96
C VAL A 21 16.12 -58.57 -47.26
N PHE A 22 14.95 -57.93 -47.37
CA PHE A 22 14.18 -57.90 -48.61
C PHE A 22 14.92 -57.19 -49.78
N LEU A 23 15.44 -55.98 -49.47
CA LEU A 23 16.12 -55.17 -50.49
C LEU A 23 17.39 -55.81 -50.99
N SER A 24 18.18 -56.42 -50.12
CA SER A 24 19.42 -57.10 -50.53
C SER A 24 19.15 -58.32 -51.41
N TYR A 25 18.15 -59.12 -51.10
CA TYR A 25 17.77 -60.29 -51.89
C TYR A 25 17.16 -59.86 -53.23
N SER A 26 16.21 -58.90 -53.22
CA SER A 26 15.56 -58.41 -54.45
C SER A 26 16.56 -57.78 -55.42
N LEU A 27 17.57 -57.07 -54.94
CA LEU A 27 18.61 -56.45 -55.75
C LEU A 27 19.60 -57.53 -56.30
N ASP A 28 19.96 -58.51 -55.47
CA ASP A 28 20.84 -59.61 -55.96
C ASP A 28 20.19 -60.45 -57.05
N VAL A 29 18.89 -60.76 -56.87
CA VAL A 29 18.10 -61.47 -57.94
C VAL A 29 17.92 -60.61 -59.19
N MET A 30 17.67 -59.29 -59.05
CA MET A 30 17.58 -58.38 -60.18
C MET A 30 18.89 -58.30 -60.98
N LEU A 31 20.01 -58.27 -60.27
CA LEU A 31 21.33 -58.21 -60.89
C LEU A 31 21.77 -59.55 -61.54
N THR A 32 21.26 -60.71 -61.08
CA THR A 32 21.60 -62.07 -61.58
C THR A 32 20.57 -62.60 -62.52
N ALA A 33 19.26 -62.41 -62.31
CA ALA A 33 18.19 -63.02 -63.12
C ALA A 33 17.36 -62.01 -63.92
N GLN A 34 17.61 -60.70 -63.81
CA GLN A 34 16.88 -59.61 -64.50
C GLN A 34 15.36 -59.61 -64.20
N GLU A 35 14.90 -60.28 -63.16
CA GLU A 35 13.49 -60.30 -62.73
C GLU A 35 13.31 -59.61 -61.38
N LEU A 36 12.27 -58.75 -61.23
CA LEU A 36 11.90 -58.08 -59.99
C LEU A 36 10.68 -58.81 -59.38
N LYS A 37 10.90 -59.65 -58.38
CA LYS A 37 9.86 -60.38 -57.66
C LYS A 37 9.94 -60.09 -56.19
N LEU A 38 8.77 -59.94 -55.52
CA LEU A 38 8.67 -59.92 -54.05
C LEU A 38 8.68 -61.39 -53.56
N PHE A 39 9.66 -61.70 -52.71
CA PHE A 39 9.85 -63.06 -52.18
C PHE A 39 9.43 -63.18 -50.76
N ASP A 40 9.14 -64.41 -50.28
CA ASP A 40 8.84 -64.68 -48.87
C ASP A 40 10.05 -64.42 -48.00
N PHE A 41 9.81 -63.92 -46.75
CA PHE A 41 10.89 -63.56 -45.83
C PHE A 41 11.87 -64.70 -45.55
N ASN A 42 11.33 -65.91 -45.39
CA ASN A 42 12.19 -67.11 -45.16
C ASN A 42 13.15 -67.34 -46.28
N THR A 43 12.68 -67.22 -47.52
CA THR A 43 13.52 -67.38 -48.72
C THR A 43 14.62 -66.32 -48.81
N CYS A 44 14.30 -65.08 -48.46
CA CYS A 44 15.25 -63.97 -48.37
C CYS A 44 16.31 -64.18 -47.26
N LEU A 45 15.90 -64.79 -46.17
CA LEU A 45 16.79 -65.09 -45.03
C LEU A 45 17.71 -66.26 -45.29
N GLU A 46 17.24 -67.31 -46.03
CA GLU A 46 18.05 -68.42 -46.44
C GLU A 46 19.11 -68.01 -47.48
N GLY A 47 18.75 -67.18 -48.42
CA GLY A 47 19.69 -66.55 -49.32
C GLY A 47 20.81 -65.78 -48.63
N LEU A 48 20.47 -65.07 -47.57
CA LEU A 48 21.46 -64.35 -46.78
C LEU A 48 22.46 -65.23 -46.05
N LYS A 49 22.10 -66.49 -45.73
CA LYS A 49 23.03 -67.47 -45.10
C LYS A 49 24.04 -68.07 -46.09
N VAL A 50 23.71 -68.11 -47.33
CA VAL A 50 24.51 -68.84 -48.34
C VAL A 50 25.25 -67.90 -49.30
N ASN A 51 24.70 -66.72 -49.60
CA ASN A 51 25.23 -65.87 -50.69
C ASN A 51 26.03 -64.69 -50.13
N GLN A 52 27.33 -64.65 -50.35
CA GLN A 52 28.27 -63.63 -49.88
C GLN A 52 27.96 -62.23 -50.46
N LYS A 53 27.48 -62.11 -51.69
CA LYS A 53 27.07 -60.86 -52.34
C LYS A 53 25.84 -60.27 -51.62
N GLN A 54 24.88 -61.13 -51.35
CA GLN A 54 23.65 -60.67 -50.60
C GLN A 54 24.00 -60.22 -49.20
N GLN A 55 24.96 -60.83 -48.52
CA GLN A 55 25.46 -60.35 -47.18
C GLN A 55 26.08 -58.96 -47.30
N GLN A 56 26.87 -58.70 -48.36
CA GLN A 56 27.44 -57.35 -48.55
C GLN A 56 26.34 -56.27 -48.81
N LEU A 57 25.41 -56.62 -49.71
CA LEU A 57 24.26 -55.70 -49.95
C LEU A 57 23.40 -55.46 -48.73
N PHE A 58 23.17 -56.49 -47.91
CA PHE A 58 22.45 -56.36 -46.66
C PHE A 58 23.15 -55.40 -45.72
N MET A 59 24.45 -55.48 -45.53
CA MET A 59 25.22 -54.55 -44.70
C MET A 59 25.15 -53.14 -45.24
N ILE A 60 25.27 -52.94 -46.55
CA ILE A 60 25.17 -51.61 -47.19
C ILE A 60 23.77 -50.98 -46.95
N PHE A 61 22.69 -51.74 -47.26
CA PHE A 61 21.34 -51.26 -47.11
C PHE A 61 20.98 -50.98 -45.66
N THR A 62 21.43 -51.83 -44.75
CA THR A 62 21.21 -51.59 -43.30
C THR A 62 21.91 -50.32 -42.84
N ALA A 63 23.15 -50.08 -43.22
CA ALA A 63 23.90 -48.90 -42.92
C ALA A 63 23.25 -47.62 -43.49
N LEU A 64 22.82 -47.71 -44.79
CA LEU A 64 22.11 -46.56 -45.41
C LEU A 64 20.76 -46.24 -44.76
N LEU A 65 19.94 -47.24 -44.42
CA LEU A 65 18.66 -47.07 -43.81
C LEU A 65 18.82 -46.50 -42.37
N ILE A 66 19.75 -47.03 -41.60
CA ILE A 66 20.06 -46.48 -40.27
C ILE A 66 20.56 -45.04 -40.38
N GLY A 67 21.46 -44.77 -41.35
CA GLY A 67 21.93 -43.38 -41.57
C GLY A 67 20.79 -42.45 -41.98
N LEU A 68 19.86 -42.88 -42.82
CA LEU A 68 18.67 -42.14 -43.24
C LEU A 68 17.74 -41.87 -42.02
N ILE A 69 17.50 -42.88 -41.19
CA ILE A 69 16.67 -42.75 -39.96
C ILE A 69 17.28 -41.75 -39.02
N ILE A 70 18.59 -41.84 -38.76
CA ILE A 70 19.31 -40.88 -37.92
C ILE A 70 19.22 -39.48 -38.53
N PHE A 71 19.45 -39.33 -39.84
CA PHE A 71 19.32 -38.05 -40.52
C PHE A 71 17.92 -37.46 -40.40
N VAL A 72 16.86 -38.23 -40.65
CA VAL A 72 15.47 -37.76 -40.51
C VAL A 72 15.13 -37.39 -39.08
N VAL A 73 15.49 -38.21 -38.10
CA VAL A 73 15.17 -37.96 -36.69
C VAL A 73 15.99 -36.79 -36.12
N PHE A 74 17.26 -36.67 -36.43
CA PHE A 74 18.13 -35.65 -35.87
C PHE A 74 18.18 -34.37 -36.71
N VAL A 75 18.07 -34.43 -38.04
CA VAL A 75 18.16 -33.24 -38.89
C VAL A 75 16.77 -32.70 -39.21
N VAL A 76 15.87 -33.51 -39.79
CA VAL A 76 14.54 -33.03 -40.21
C VAL A 76 13.61 -32.76 -39.03
N MET A 77 13.60 -33.62 -38.02
CA MET A 77 12.78 -33.39 -36.82
C MET A 77 13.40 -32.43 -35.82
N ASN A 78 14.62 -31.94 -36.01
CA ASN A 78 15.27 -30.96 -35.13
C ASN A 78 15.05 -29.52 -35.60
N ASN A 79 14.48 -29.27 -36.74
CA ASN A 79 14.19 -27.96 -37.30
C ASN A 79 12.95 -27.29 -36.63
N LYS A 80 12.81 -27.42 -35.30
CA LYS A 80 12.03 -26.44 -34.54
C LYS A 80 12.98 -25.32 -34.15
N TYR A 81 12.88 -24.22 -34.84
CA TYR A 81 13.54 -22.98 -34.49
C TYR A 81 13.19 -22.64 -33.07
N LYS A 82 14.11 -22.82 -32.13
CA LYS A 82 14.00 -22.27 -30.78
C LYS A 82 14.67 -20.90 -30.87
N ALA A 83 13.86 -19.86 -30.88
CA ALA A 83 14.40 -18.56 -30.61
C ALA A 83 15.17 -18.61 -29.27
N ASP A 84 16.41 -18.14 -29.27
CA ASP A 84 17.20 -18.03 -28.06
C ASP A 84 16.47 -17.10 -27.10
N THR A 85 16.41 -17.48 -25.83
CA THR A 85 15.67 -16.75 -24.83
C THR A 85 16.51 -16.50 -23.59
N ILE A 86 16.37 -15.31 -23.02
CA ILE A 86 16.92 -14.95 -21.71
C ILE A 86 15.88 -15.28 -20.64
N THR A 87 16.27 -15.99 -19.61
CA THR A 87 15.41 -16.29 -18.46
C THR A 87 15.46 -15.10 -17.48
N VAL A 88 14.36 -14.38 -17.35
CA VAL A 88 14.18 -13.27 -16.38
C VAL A 88 13.79 -13.83 -15.02
N THR A 89 12.79 -14.70 -15.01
CA THR A 89 12.37 -15.48 -13.84
C THR A 89 12.09 -16.92 -14.30
N PRO A 90 11.96 -17.89 -13.41
CA PRO A 90 11.64 -19.26 -13.81
C PRO A 90 10.38 -19.39 -14.68
N LYS A 91 9.45 -18.44 -14.57
CA LYS A 91 8.18 -18.42 -15.33
C LYS A 91 8.21 -17.51 -16.55
N ILE A 92 9.22 -16.63 -16.65
CA ILE A 92 9.27 -15.59 -17.69
C ILE A 92 10.58 -15.71 -18.46
N LYS A 93 10.45 -15.91 -19.76
CA LYS A 93 11.57 -15.94 -20.72
C LYS A 93 11.28 -14.95 -21.82
N ILE A 94 12.23 -14.09 -22.12
CA ILE A 94 12.15 -13.09 -23.18
C ILE A 94 13.08 -13.45 -24.33
N PRO A 95 12.77 -13.10 -25.59
CA PRO A 95 13.67 -13.26 -26.73
C PRO A 95 15.00 -12.54 -26.51
N VAL A 96 16.07 -13.06 -27.08
CA VAL A 96 17.38 -12.39 -27.05
C VAL A 96 17.30 -11.08 -27.86
N PRO A 97 17.94 -9.99 -27.40
CA PRO A 97 18.10 -8.78 -28.20
C PRO A 97 18.81 -9.08 -29.54
N ALA A 98 18.39 -8.39 -30.59
CA ALA A 98 18.95 -8.52 -31.92
C ALA A 98 19.13 -7.13 -32.58
N GLY A 99 20.03 -7.02 -33.53
CA GLY A 99 20.34 -5.75 -34.19
C GLY A 99 21.10 -4.77 -33.30
N GLU A 100 21.12 -3.50 -33.70
CA GLU A 100 21.88 -2.43 -33.03
C GLU A 100 20.96 -1.53 -32.16
N GLY A 101 19.78 -2.00 -31.76
CA GLY A 101 18.85 -1.22 -30.94
C GLY A 101 17.95 -0.25 -31.70
N GLN A 102 17.74 -0.46 -33.01
CA GLN A 102 17.00 0.44 -33.90
C GLN A 102 15.55 0.70 -33.45
N ASN A 103 14.94 -0.28 -32.78
CA ASN A 103 13.55 -0.19 -32.28
C ASN A 103 13.49 -0.08 -30.74
N GLY A 104 14.65 0.21 -30.09
CA GLY A 104 14.79 0.36 -28.66
C GLY A 104 15.95 -0.45 -28.10
N SER A 105 16.50 0.03 -26.96
CA SER A 105 17.70 -0.52 -26.30
C SER A 105 17.46 -0.87 -24.84
N ALA A 106 16.19 -1.04 -24.43
CA ALA A 106 15.86 -1.39 -23.06
C ALA A 106 16.46 -2.74 -22.65
N ARG A 107 16.99 -2.83 -21.47
CA ARG A 107 17.56 -4.05 -20.88
C ARG A 107 17.49 -4.01 -19.36
N PHE A 108 17.73 -5.12 -18.73
CA PHE A 108 17.90 -5.15 -17.27
C PHE A 108 19.32 -4.77 -16.89
N MET A 109 19.46 -4.19 -15.66
CA MET A 109 20.77 -3.95 -15.04
C MET A 109 21.56 -5.24 -14.94
N ASN A 110 22.85 -5.15 -15.25
CA ASN A 110 23.82 -6.17 -14.87
C ASN A 110 24.20 -6.04 -13.38
N ASP A 111 24.97 -6.99 -12.84
CA ASP A 111 25.33 -6.99 -11.42
C ASP A 111 26.22 -5.81 -11.02
N SER A 112 27.11 -5.32 -11.91
CA SER A 112 27.93 -4.13 -11.66
C SER A 112 27.08 -2.87 -11.53
N GLU A 113 26.11 -2.70 -12.41
CA GLU A 113 25.17 -1.58 -12.38
C GLU A 113 24.29 -1.61 -11.14
N LYS A 114 23.82 -2.81 -10.73
CA LYS A 114 23.08 -2.96 -9.46
C LYS A 114 23.91 -2.48 -8.27
N HIS A 115 25.20 -2.82 -8.22
CA HIS A 115 26.09 -2.37 -7.13
C HIS A 115 26.38 -0.86 -7.16
N SER A 116 26.30 -0.21 -8.32
CA SER A 116 26.45 1.24 -8.41
C SER A 116 25.19 2.02 -7.99
N VAL A 117 24.01 1.45 -8.27
CA VAL A 117 22.71 2.10 -8.01
C VAL A 117 22.20 1.81 -6.60
N PHE A 118 22.31 0.57 -6.15
CA PHE A 118 21.85 0.11 -4.84
C PHE A 118 23.02 0.05 -3.86
N ALA A 119 22.85 0.67 -2.71
CA ALA A 119 23.76 0.45 -1.61
C ALA A 119 23.62 -0.99 -1.08
N THR A 120 24.72 -1.57 -0.61
CA THR A 120 24.72 -2.92 -0.05
C THR A 120 25.23 -2.91 1.39
N TYR A 121 24.62 -3.76 2.21
CA TYR A 121 25.03 -3.99 3.59
C TYR A 121 25.19 -5.48 3.83
N LYS A 122 26.30 -5.89 4.45
CA LYS A 122 26.61 -7.29 4.77
C LYS A 122 26.29 -7.58 6.23
N LEU A 123 25.17 -8.20 6.50
CA LEU A 123 24.79 -8.67 7.82
C LEU A 123 25.48 -10.01 8.10
N LYS A 124 26.60 -9.94 8.79
CA LYS A 124 27.39 -11.14 9.14
C LYS A 124 26.77 -11.87 10.32
N GLN A 125 26.55 -13.18 10.21
CA GLN A 125 25.98 -13.99 11.29
C GLN A 125 26.90 -14.07 12.52
N SER A 126 28.20 -13.92 12.33
CA SER A 126 29.23 -13.92 13.40
C SER A 126 29.41 -12.54 14.06
N SER A 127 28.78 -11.47 13.61
CA SER A 127 28.90 -10.14 14.21
C SER A 127 28.27 -10.09 15.59
N ASP A 128 28.78 -9.21 16.46
CA ASP A 128 28.24 -9.01 17.80
C ASP A 128 26.81 -8.50 17.75
N LEU A 129 26.50 -7.58 16.83
CA LEU A 129 25.16 -7.11 16.55
C LEU A 129 24.19 -8.26 16.25
N CYS A 130 24.58 -9.14 15.33
CA CYS A 130 23.73 -10.27 14.95
C CYS A 130 23.55 -11.27 16.10
N ARG A 131 24.60 -11.52 16.88
CA ARG A 131 24.53 -12.41 18.05
C ARG A 131 23.60 -11.89 19.14
N VAL A 132 23.70 -10.59 19.48
CA VAL A 132 22.87 -9.98 20.52
C VAL A 132 21.40 -9.91 20.07
N LEU A 133 21.13 -9.46 18.85
CA LEU A 133 19.74 -9.40 18.33
C LEU A 133 19.12 -10.79 18.20
N ASN A 134 19.89 -11.82 17.80
CA ASN A 134 19.40 -13.20 17.78
C ASN A 134 19.05 -13.69 19.18
N ARG A 135 19.87 -13.41 20.18
CA ARG A 135 19.60 -13.80 21.56
C ARG A 135 18.36 -13.12 22.10
N ASN A 136 18.23 -11.81 21.89
CA ASN A 136 17.05 -11.08 22.26
C ASN A 136 15.77 -11.67 21.61
N GLY A 137 15.83 -11.98 20.31
CA GLY A 137 14.72 -12.61 19.59
C GLY A 137 14.42 -14.02 20.05
N GLU A 138 15.45 -14.84 20.37
CA GLU A 138 15.29 -16.20 20.87
C GLU A 138 14.69 -16.23 22.28
N ASP A 139 15.15 -15.36 23.17
CA ASP A 139 14.57 -15.22 24.51
C ASP A 139 13.09 -14.86 24.43
N TYR A 140 12.74 -13.99 23.49
CA TYR A 140 11.37 -13.59 23.25
C TYR A 140 10.52 -14.71 22.64
N TYR A 141 11.03 -15.41 21.62
CA TYR A 141 10.39 -16.60 21.05
C TYR A 141 10.10 -17.66 22.12
N ASN A 142 11.07 -17.93 23.00
CA ASN A 142 10.92 -18.91 24.08
C ASN A 142 9.90 -18.47 25.14
N ALA A 143 9.81 -17.17 25.44
CA ALA A 143 8.81 -16.64 26.36
C ALA A 143 7.38 -16.94 25.86
N VAL A 144 7.12 -16.72 24.58
CA VAL A 144 5.83 -17.00 23.94
C VAL A 144 5.57 -18.51 23.83
N SER A 145 6.56 -19.28 23.36
CA SER A 145 6.39 -20.72 23.09
C SER A 145 6.27 -21.57 24.35
N LYS A 146 7.13 -21.34 25.35
CA LYS A 146 7.24 -22.20 26.53
C LYS A 146 6.40 -21.74 27.70
N LYS A 147 6.29 -20.45 27.93
CA LYS A 147 5.63 -19.91 29.12
C LYS A 147 4.22 -19.41 28.87
N GLY A 148 3.85 -19.10 27.62
CA GLY A 148 2.52 -18.62 27.28
C GLY A 148 2.13 -17.32 27.98
N LYS A 149 3.10 -16.60 28.55
CA LYS A 149 2.91 -15.34 29.27
C LYS A 149 3.90 -14.31 28.76
N TYR A 150 3.44 -13.09 28.72
CA TYR A 150 4.32 -11.94 28.53
C TYR A 150 5.20 -11.80 29.76
N LEU A 151 6.51 -11.82 29.56
CA LEU A 151 7.48 -11.49 30.58
C LEU A 151 8.01 -10.10 30.26
N PRO A 152 8.23 -9.26 31.28
CA PRO A 152 8.96 -8.01 31.07
C PRO A 152 10.29 -8.36 30.39
N PHE A 153 10.44 -7.86 29.16
CA PHE A 153 11.64 -8.14 28.37
C PHE A 153 12.63 -7.01 28.60
N ILE A 154 13.79 -7.36 29.11
CA ILE A 154 14.91 -6.44 29.21
C ILE A 154 15.89 -6.86 28.13
N PRO A 155 15.97 -6.11 27.01
CA PRO A 155 16.89 -6.45 25.94
C PRO A 155 18.34 -6.31 26.42
N ILE A 156 19.21 -7.14 25.87
CA ILE A 156 20.65 -6.96 26.06
C ILE A 156 21.02 -5.63 25.39
N PRO A 157 21.68 -4.71 26.12
CA PRO A 157 22.04 -3.41 25.57
C PRO A 157 23.01 -3.52 24.40
N LEU A 158 22.86 -2.63 23.42
CA LEU A 158 23.69 -2.57 22.20
C LEU A 158 24.77 -1.48 22.25
N ASP A 159 24.89 -0.77 23.37
CA ASP A 159 25.84 0.32 23.59
C ASP A 159 27.31 -0.09 23.46
N LYS A 160 27.61 -1.36 23.74
CA LYS A 160 28.94 -1.94 23.61
C LYS A 160 29.28 -2.47 22.21
N ILE A 161 28.31 -2.48 21.29
CA ILE A 161 28.53 -2.98 19.94
C ILE A 161 29.24 -1.91 19.11
N ASN A 162 30.21 -2.36 18.30
CA ASN A 162 30.92 -1.47 17.42
C ASN A 162 29.96 -0.78 16.43
N LYS A 163 30.01 0.55 16.40
CA LYS A 163 29.15 1.36 15.50
C LYS A 163 29.31 0.99 14.03
N ASN A 164 30.46 0.47 13.62
CA ASN A 164 30.71 0.02 12.25
C ASN A 164 29.93 -1.24 11.86
N GLU A 165 29.35 -1.94 12.82
CA GLU A 165 28.45 -3.08 12.56
C GLU A 165 27.04 -2.65 12.16
N PHE A 166 26.68 -1.40 12.38
CA PHE A 166 25.39 -0.83 11.96
C PHE A 166 25.49 -0.22 10.56
N PRO A 167 24.42 -0.27 9.76
CA PRO A 167 24.39 0.45 8.49
C PRO A 167 24.44 1.96 8.74
N ALA A 168 25.26 2.67 7.98
CA ALA A 168 25.40 4.13 8.11
C ALA A 168 24.13 4.90 7.70
N LYS A 169 23.29 4.30 6.86
CA LYS A 169 22.01 4.85 6.39
C LYS A 169 21.00 3.72 6.24
N GLY A 170 19.76 3.99 6.60
CA GLY A 170 18.63 3.12 6.36
C GLY A 170 18.04 3.27 4.97
N GLY A 171 16.92 2.61 4.71
CA GLY A 171 16.20 2.77 3.48
C GLY A 171 15.32 1.61 3.08
N LEU A 172 14.63 1.82 1.96
CA LEU A 172 13.81 0.78 1.35
C LEU A 172 14.70 -0.39 0.92
N VAL A 173 14.47 -1.56 1.49
CA VAL A 173 15.18 -2.79 1.13
C VAL A 173 14.61 -3.31 -0.18
N VAL A 174 15.46 -3.47 -1.20
CA VAL A 174 15.04 -3.89 -2.54
C VAL A 174 15.53 -5.27 -2.94
N GLY A 175 16.29 -5.94 -2.10
CA GLY A 175 16.73 -7.31 -2.35
C GLY A 175 17.65 -7.86 -1.30
N MET A 176 17.84 -9.18 -1.32
CA MET A 176 18.77 -9.88 -0.48
C MET A 176 19.42 -11.06 -1.23
N LYS A 177 20.73 -11.15 -1.10
CA LYS A 177 21.52 -12.27 -1.59
C LYS A 177 22.06 -13.04 -0.38
N LYS A 178 21.78 -14.34 -0.30
CA LYS A 178 22.20 -15.16 0.83
C LYS A 178 23.54 -15.81 0.52
N HIS A 179 24.51 -15.57 1.37
CA HIS A 179 25.80 -16.23 1.39
C HIS A 179 25.88 -17.15 2.61
N GLY A 180 26.80 -18.10 2.63
CA GLY A 180 26.88 -19.07 3.73
C GLY A 180 27.01 -18.44 5.13
N THR A 181 27.75 -17.35 5.26
CA THR A 181 28.08 -16.69 6.54
C THR A 181 27.48 -15.30 6.71
N TYR A 182 26.85 -14.72 5.70
CA TYR A 182 26.23 -13.39 5.75
C TYR A 182 25.08 -13.26 4.76
N GLU A 183 24.23 -12.30 5.02
CA GLU A 183 23.22 -11.81 4.11
C GLU A 183 23.67 -10.47 3.51
N GLU A 184 23.68 -10.36 2.19
CA GLU A 184 23.94 -9.11 1.48
C GLU A 184 22.60 -8.45 1.14
N ILE A 185 22.33 -7.36 1.84
CA ILE A 185 21.09 -6.61 1.73
C ILE A 185 21.29 -5.44 0.79
N SER A 186 20.51 -5.40 -0.30
CA SER A 186 20.50 -4.27 -1.24
C SER A 186 19.37 -3.33 -0.87
N TYR A 187 19.66 -2.01 -0.80
CA TYR A 187 18.70 -1.01 -0.36
C TYR A 187 18.91 0.36 -1.02
N ILE A 188 17.90 1.21 -0.95
CA ILE A 188 17.95 2.59 -1.44
C ILE A 188 18.44 3.51 -0.32
N ALA A 189 19.70 3.92 -0.37
CA ALA A 189 20.31 4.80 0.63
C ALA A 189 20.02 6.29 0.42
N LYS A 190 19.71 6.69 -0.82
CA LYS A 190 19.43 8.09 -1.22
C LYS A 190 18.06 8.53 -0.70
N ASP A 191 17.86 9.84 -0.56
CA ASP A 191 16.61 10.44 -0.08
C ASP A 191 15.52 10.43 -1.17
N TYR A 192 15.19 9.26 -1.71
CA TYR A 192 14.19 9.07 -2.76
C TYR A 192 12.86 8.65 -2.17
N HIS A 193 11.78 9.24 -2.67
CA HIS A 193 10.44 8.69 -2.45
C HIS A 193 10.25 7.44 -3.29
N SER A 194 9.49 6.50 -2.76
CA SER A 194 9.26 5.22 -3.39
C SER A 194 7.77 4.95 -3.57
N LEU A 195 7.40 4.41 -4.72
CA LEU A 195 6.06 3.92 -5.02
C LEU A 195 6.11 2.41 -5.23
N ILE A 196 5.35 1.68 -4.44
CA ILE A 196 5.39 0.22 -4.41
C ILE A 196 4.03 -0.34 -4.85
N PHE A 197 4.05 -1.09 -5.96
CA PHE A 197 2.89 -1.79 -6.49
C PHE A 197 2.86 -3.23 -5.99
N GLY A 198 1.80 -3.60 -5.29
CA GLY A 198 1.66 -4.96 -4.82
C GLY A 198 0.22 -5.32 -4.51
N ALA A 199 -0.38 -6.17 -5.32
CA ALA A 199 -1.73 -6.70 -5.10
C ALA A 199 -1.86 -7.40 -3.75
N THR A 200 -3.08 -7.59 -3.28
CA THR A 200 -3.37 -8.38 -2.08
C THR A 200 -2.77 -9.77 -2.21
N GLY A 201 -2.06 -10.23 -1.18
CA GLY A 201 -1.36 -11.52 -1.19
C GLY A 201 -0.03 -11.51 -1.96
N SER A 202 0.40 -10.41 -2.57
CA SER A 202 1.73 -10.29 -3.21
C SER A 202 2.89 -10.43 -2.21
N GLY A 203 2.61 -10.28 -0.91
CA GLY A 203 3.59 -10.40 0.17
C GLY A 203 4.32 -9.10 0.48
N LYS A 204 3.81 -7.92 0.07
CA LYS A 204 4.39 -6.59 0.37
C LYS A 204 4.96 -6.49 1.78
N THR A 205 4.11 -6.75 2.78
CA THR A 205 4.49 -6.62 4.20
C THR A 205 5.65 -7.53 4.55
N ARG A 206 5.60 -8.81 4.19
CA ARG A 206 6.58 -9.84 4.57
C ARG A 206 7.89 -9.78 3.80
N THR A 207 7.88 -9.34 2.55
CA THR A 207 9.09 -9.33 1.71
C THR A 207 9.79 -7.98 1.67
N LEU A 208 9.07 -6.88 1.93
CA LEU A 208 9.61 -5.54 1.73
C LEU A 208 9.41 -4.62 2.93
N VAL A 209 8.18 -4.47 3.46
CA VAL A 209 7.89 -3.50 4.54
C VAL A 209 8.65 -3.83 5.81
N LEU A 210 8.49 -5.04 6.36
CA LEU A 210 9.15 -5.47 7.60
C LEU A 210 10.67 -5.42 7.49
N GLN A 211 11.22 -5.79 6.32
CA GLN A 211 12.66 -5.75 6.09
C GLN A 211 13.18 -4.31 6.08
N SER A 212 12.44 -3.41 5.42
CA SER A 212 12.81 -2.00 5.31
C SER A 212 12.72 -1.27 6.65
N ILE A 213 11.69 -1.55 7.46
CA ILE A 213 11.53 -0.98 8.81
C ILE A 213 12.67 -1.44 9.71
N ASN A 214 12.94 -2.76 9.78
CA ASN A 214 14.03 -3.29 10.60
C ASN A 214 15.40 -2.76 10.13
N PHE A 215 15.61 -2.64 8.83
CA PHE A 215 16.86 -2.11 8.28
C PHE A 215 17.01 -0.60 8.57
N THR A 216 15.94 0.16 8.45
CA THR A 216 15.89 1.58 8.82
C THR A 216 16.16 1.77 10.31
N ALA A 217 15.63 0.86 11.14
CA ALA A 217 15.87 0.85 12.58
C ALA A 217 17.33 0.56 12.94
N LEU A 218 17.98 -0.38 12.24
CA LEU A 218 19.41 -0.64 12.41
C LEU A 218 20.26 0.61 12.16
N ALA A 219 19.86 1.46 11.24
CA ALA A 219 20.53 2.73 10.95
C ALA A 219 20.19 3.87 11.93
N GLY A 220 19.27 3.67 12.85
CA GLY A 220 18.88 4.68 13.84
C GLY A 220 18.03 5.82 13.30
N GLU A 221 17.35 5.63 12.17
CA GLU A 221 16.49 6.66 11.53
C GLU A 221 15.06 6.65 12.11
N GLY A 222 14.35 7.77 12.03
CA GLY A 222 12.96 7.90 12.45
C GLY A 222 12.01 7.10 11.55
N ILE A 223 10.98 6.50 12.17
CA ILE A 223 10.07 5.58 11.50
C ILE A 223 8.63 5.98 11.82
N VAL A 224 7.83 6.23 10.79
CA VAL A 224 6.38 6.46 10.89
C VAL A 224 5.68 5.42 10.03
N VAL A 225 4.74 4.69 10.60
CA VAL A 225 4.09 3.57 9.92
C VAL A 225 2.58 3.70 10.00
N ASN A 226 1.91 3.64 8.85
CA ASN A 226 0.50 3.29 8.81
C ASN A 226 0.37 1.77 8.78
N ASP A 227 -0.32 1.19 9.74
CA ASP A 227 -0.43 -0.26 9.94
C ASP A 227 -1.90 -0.69 10.03
N PRO A 228 -2.59 -0.92 8.89
CA PRO A 228 -4.02 -1.23 8.86
C PRO A 228 -4.44 -2.48 9.64
N LYS A 229 -3.51 -3.35 10.01
CA LYS A 229 -3.79 -4.61 10.70
C LYS A 229 -3.09 -4.74 12.04
N GLY A 230 -2.18 -3.83 12.37
CA GLY A 230 -1.31 -3.95 13.52
C GLY A 230 -0.16 -4.95 13.35
N GLU A 231 -0.14 -5.72 12.26
CA GLU A 231 0.88 -6.76 12.01
C GLU A 231 2.30 -6.21 12.02
N ILE A 232 2.50 -5.02 11.43
CA ILE A 232 3.82 -4.40 11.31
C ILE A 232 4.34 -4.05 12.70
N TYR A 233 3.51 -3.41 13.54
CA TYR A 233 3.83 -3.11 14.92
C TYR A 233 4.14 -4.38 15.70
N TYR A 234 3.24 -5.36 15.70
CA TYR A 234 3.40 -6.57 16.48
C TYR A 234 4.70 -7.31 16.13
N TYR A 235 5.12 -7.32 14.89
CA TYR A 235 6.33 -8.03 14.49
C TYR A 235 7.61 -7.23 14.73
N THR A 236 7.59 -5.90 14.67
CA THR A 236 8.81 -5.09 14.70
C THR A 236 9.12 -4.46 16.06
N HIS A 237 8.12 -4.24 16.91
CA HIS A 237 8.29 -3.44 18.16
C HIS A 237 9.43 -3.94 19.03
N ARG A 238 9.63 -5.26 19.18
CA ARG A 238 10.71 -5.81 20.02
C ARG A 238 12.10 -5.57 19.49
N VAL A 239 12.27 -5.63 18.17
CA VAL A 239 13.55 -5.25 17.55
C VAL A 239 13.81 -3.77 17.76
N LEU A 240 12.77 -2.93 17.61
CA LEU A 240 12.84 -1.49 17.84
C LEU A 240 13.24 -1.17 19.30
N GLU A 241 12.58 -1.79 20.29
CA GLU A 241 12.93 -1.66 21.70
C GLU A 241 14.36 -2.13 21.96
N SER A 242 14.80 -3.26 21.37
CA SER A 242 16.16 -3.76 21.48
C SER A 242 17.21 -2.81 20.89
N LEU A 243 16.83 -2.02 19.88
CA LEU A 243 17.68 -1.00 19.25
C LEU A 243 17.60 0.37 19.98
N GLY A 244 16.86 0.47 21.10
CA GLY A 244 16.72 1.66 21.91
C GLY A 244 15.75 2.69 21.34
N TYR A 245 14.76 2.25 20.56
CA TYR A 245 13.70 3.13 20.08
C TYR A 245 12.64 3.35 21.16
N GLU A 246 12.16 4.57 21.25
CA GLU A 246 10.86 4.87 21.84
C GLU A 246 9.77 4.49 20.84
N VAL A 247 8.93 3.52 21.20
CA VAL A 247 7.86 3.03 20.33
C VAL A 247 6.53 3.64 20.75
N ILE A 248 5.96 4.49 19.91
CA ILE A 248 4.67 5.15 20.09
C ILE A 248 3.62 4.40 19.28
N VAL A 249 2.49 4.10 19.91
CA VAL A 249 1.39 3.41 19.23
C VAL A 249 0.10 4.18 19.42
N MET A 250 -0.44 4.71 18.32
CA MET A 250 -1.80 5.19 18.23
C MET A 250 -2.67 4.08 17.66
N ASP A 251 -3.46 3.45 18.52
CA ASP A 251 -4.23 2.26 18.21
C ASP A 251 -5.73 2.58 18.21
N LEU A 252 -6.28 2.73 17.00
CA LEU A 252 -7.72 2.98 16.82
C LEU A 252 -8.55 1.69 16.83
N GLN A 253 -7.89 0.51 16.94
CA GLN A 253 -8.56 -0.76 17.18
C GLN A 253 -8.82 -0.99 18.68
N ASN A 254 -7.86 -0.54 19.52
CA ASN A 254 -7.91 -0.65 20.97
C ASN A 254 -7.61 0.72 21.61
N PRO A 255 -8.59 1.64 21.60
CA PRO A 255 -8.40 3.02 22.05
C PRO A 255 -7.92 3.12 23.50
N GLU A 256 -8.31 2.17 24.38
CA GLU A 256 -7.88 2.09 25.77
C GLU A 256 -6.37 1.92 25.92
N LYS A 257 -5.70 1.27 24.94
CA LYS A 257 -4.26 0.99 24.93
C LYS A 257 -3.46 1.98 24.07
N SER A 258 -4.14 2.98 23.52
CA SER A 258 -3.59 3.95 22.58
C SER A 258 -2.86 5.09 23.27
N CYS A 259 -1.75 5.55 22.70
CA CYS A 259 -1.28 6.90 22.91
C CYS A 259 -2.26 7.88 22.23
N GLY A 260 -2.36 9.10 22.77
CA GLY A 260 -3.17 10.14 22.19
C GLY A 260 -2.35 11.23 21.51
N LYS A 261 -2.98 11.91 20.56
CA LYS A 261 -2.45 13.12 19.95
C LYS A 261 -3.57 14.11 19.65
N ASN A 262 -3.52 15.23 20.33
CA ASN A 262 -4.45 16.32 20.09
C ASN A 262 -4.01 17.11 18.85
N LEU A 263 -4.88 17.13 17.84
CA LEU A 263 -4.64 17.87 16.60
C LEU A 263 -4.65 19.39 16.77
N LEU A 264 -5.21 19.90 17.88
CA LEU A 264 -5.17 21.33 18.22
C LEU A 264 -3.86 21.75 18.90
N GLN A 265 -2.96 20.83 19.23
CA GLN A 265 -1.74 21.12 20.00
C GLN A 265 -0.91 22.28 19.42
N PRO A 266 -0.65 22.38 18.11
CA PRO A 266 0.13 23.50 17.54
C PRO A 266 -0.56 24.86 17.74
N ILE A 267 -1.89 24.88 17.76
CA ILE A 267 -2.70 26.09 17.98
C ILE A 267 -2.66 26.46 19.46
N ILE A 268 -2.82 25.47 20.34
CA ILE A 268 -2.73 25.62 21.79
C ILE A 268 -1.38 26.21 22.19
N ASP A 269 -0.29 25.64 21.67
CA ASP A 269 1.07 26.10 21.94
C ASP A 269 1.27 27.54 21.49
N ALA A 270 0.79 27.89 20.30
CA ALA A 270 0.89 29.25 19.76
C ALA A 270 0.07 30.26 20.58
N VAL A 271 -1.13 29.90 21.07
CA VAL A 271 -1.96 30.75 21.95
C VAL A 271 -1.29 30.93 23.31
N ASN A 272 -0.74 29.87 23.89
CA ASN A 272 0.00 29.94 25.16
C ASN A 272 1.26 30.81 25.06
N GLU A 273 1.93 30.80 23.90
CA GLU A 273 3.06 31.69 23.56
C GLU A 273 2.61 33.12 23.24
N LYS A 274 1.32 33.43 23.24
CA LYS A 274 0.72 34.72 22.84
C LYS A 274 1.09 35.15 21.40
N LYS A 275 1.29 34.18 20.51
CA LYS A 275 1.61 34.40 19.09
C LYS A 275 0.36 34.23 18.22
N THR A 276 -0.50 35.22 18.20
CA THR A 276 -1.79 35.18 17.51
C THR A 276 -1.67 34.82 16.05
N ASP A 277 -0.71 35.40 15.32
CA ASP A 277 -0.49 35.10 13.90
C ASP A 277 -0.07 33.63 13.66
N LYS A 278 0.71 33.05 14.59
CA LYS A 278 1.09 31.64 14.54
C LYS A 278 -0.11 30.74 14.79
N ALA A 279 -0.96 31.11 15.77
CA ALA A 279 -2.19 30.39 16.07
C ALA A 279 -3.17 30.40 14.89
N GLN A 280 -3.35 31.55 14.25
CA GLN A 280 -4.19 31.66 13.04
C GLN A 280 -3.63 30.81 11.90
N ARG A 281 -2.33 30.84 11.61
CA ARG A 281 -1.72 30.00 10.57
C ARG A 281 -1.91 28.51 10.87
N ALA A 282 -1.59 28.06 12.07
CA ALA A 282 -1.79 26.66 12.48
C ALA A 282 -3.27 26.24 12.39
N THR A 283 -4.20 27.18 12.64
CA THR A 283 -5.63 26.93 12.45
C THR A 283 -5.98 26.75 10.98
N TRP A 284 -5.46 27.60 10.09
CA TRP A 284 -5.66 27.44 8.65
C TRP A 284 -5.06 26.15 8.11
N ASP A 285 -3.86 25.76 8.55
CA ASP A 285 -3.23 24.51 8.16
C ASP A 285 -4.10 23.31 8.55
N LEU A 286 -4.65 23.31 9.78
CA LEU A 286 -5.57 22.27 10.22
C LEU A 286 -6.88 22.25 9.42
N ILE A 287 -7.44 23.41 9.11
CA ILE A 287 -8.70 23.52 8.34
C ILE A 287 -8.51 23.00 6.91
N GLU A 288 -7.41 23.35 6.25
CA GLU A 288 -7.09 22.85 4.90
C GLU A 288 -6.93 21.32 4.88
N MET A 289 -6.49 20.71 5.99
CA MET A 289 -6.44 19.26 6.12
C MET A 289 -7.82 18.64 6.38
N LEU A 290 -8.66 19.30 7.19
CA LEU A 290 -10.01 18.82 7.54
C LEU A 290 -10.99 18.93 6.37
N VAL A 291 -10.89 20.03 5.62
CA VAL A 291 -11.79 20.38 4.51
C VAL A 291 -10.96 20.50 3.22
N PRO A 292 -10.63 19.39 2.58
CA PRO A 292 -9.86 19.41 1.32
C PRO A 292 -10.65 20.14 0.22
N LYS A 293 -9.92 20.69 -0.75
CA LYS A 293 -10.52 21.38 -1.89
C LYS A 293 -11.47 20.44 -2.64
N ALA A 294 -12.68 20.89 -2.89
CA ALA A 294 -13.62 20.15 -3.71
C ALA A 294 -13.20 20.24 -5.18
N ASP A 295 -13.08 19.11 -5.87
CA ASP A 295 -12.74 19.06 -7.29
C ASP A 295 -13.85 19.66 -8.17
N LYS A 296 -15.08 19.67 -7.68
CA LYS A 296 -16.27 20.19 -8.36
C LYS A 296 -17.18 20.90 -7.35
N GLY A 297 -17.48 22.13 -7.59
CA GLY A 297 -18.41 22.92 -6.76
C GLY A 297 -18.02 24.40 -6.70
N GLU A 298 -18.94 25.22 -6.18
CA GLU A 298 -18.67 26.63 -5.96
C GLU A 298 -17.80 26.80 -4.71
N PRO A 299 -16.68 27.55 -4.76
CA PRO A 299 -15.76 27.73 -3.64
C PRO A 299 -16.41 28.31 -2.37
N ILE A 300 -17.55 28.98 -2.52
CA ILE A 300 -18.27 29.63 -1.40
C ILE A 300 -18.65 28.61 -0.31
N TRP A 301 -19.05 27.40 -0.70
CA TRP A 301 -19.48 26.37 0.25
C TRP A 301 -18.31 25.89 1.12
N THR A 302 -17.19 25.56 0.48
CA THR A 302 -15.97 25.12 1.15
C THR A 302 -15.37 26.25 2.00
N ASN A 303 -15.36 27.48 1.51
CA ASN A 303 -14.83 28.61 2.24
C ASN A 303 -15.69 28.98 3.46
N GLY A 304 -17.03 28.89 3.34
CA GLY A 304 -17.92 29.09 4.47
C GLY A 304 -17.77 28.03 5.56
N GLU A 305 -17.65 26.75 5.15
CA GLU A 305 -17.37 25.64 6.06
C GLU A 305 -16.04 25.84 6.79
N LYS A 306 -14.96 26.17 6.08
CA LYS A 306 -13.64 26.46 6.62
C LYS A 306 -13.66 27.59 7.63
N ALA A 307 -14.34 28.69 7.32
CA ALA A 307 -14.47 29.83 8.22
C ALA A 307 -15.15 29.47 9.53
N ILE A 308 -16.23 28.68 9.47
CA ILE A 308 -16.96 28.22 10.66
C ILE A 308 -16.09 27.30 11.53
N ILE A 309 -15.45 26.30 10.94
CA ILE A 309 -14.60 25.39 11.69
C ILE A 309 -13.46 26.15 12.36
N GLY A 310 -12.80 27.06 11.63
CA GLY A 310 -11.69 27.84 12.14
C GLY A 310 -12.08 28.77 13.29
N ALA A 311 -13.20 29.44 13.16
CA ALA A 311 -13.72 30.28 14.24
C ALA A 311 -14.04 29.48 15.50
N CYS A 312 -14.70 28.31 15.34
CA CYS A 312 -14.99 27.43 16.47
C CYS A 312 -13.72 26.85 17.11
N VAL A 313 -12.71 26.51 16.32
CA VAL A 313 -11.40 26.05 16.82
C VAL A 313 -10.74 27.15 17.66
N LEU A 314 -10.65 28.38 17.13
CA LEU A 314 -10.04 29.49 17.85
C LEU A 314 -10.85 29.89 19.10
N ALA A 315 -12.19 29.85 19.04
CA ALA A 315 -13.02 30.09 20.22
C ALA A 315 -12.73 29.06 21.32
N VAL A 316 -12.76 27.77 20.98
CA VAL A 316 -12.51 26.69 21.93
C VAL A 316 -11.09 26.76 22.51
N VAL A 317 -10.08 27.10 21.72
CA VAL A 317 -8.71 27.14 22.20
C VAL A 317 -8.43 28.40 23.01
N CYS A 318 -8.85 29.58 22.54
CA CYS A 318 -8.54 30.85 23.20
C CYS A 318 -9.30 31.05 24.51
N ASP A 319 -10.57 30.66 24.56
CA ASP A 319 -11.41 30.89 25.76
C ASP A 319 -11.25 29.81 26.82
N ASN A 320 -10.43 28.80 26.58
CA ASN A 320 -10.14 27.70 27.52
C ASN A 320 -8.65 27.56 27.84
N THR A 321 -7.88 28.63 27.83
CA THR A 321 -6.42 28.56 28.12
C THR A 321 -6.16 28.10 29.58
N ASP A 322 -7.08 28.36 30.49
CA ASP A 322 -7.07 27.89 31.88
C ASP A 322 -7.69 26.50 32.09
N LYS A 323 -8.30 25.93 31.03
CA LYS A 323 -9.03 24.64 31.04
C LYS A 323 -8.64 23.74 29.87
N PRO A 324 -7.40 23.25 29.84
CA PRO A 324 -6.85 22.51 28.69
C PRO A 324 -7.65 21.25 28.35
N GLN A 325 -8.42 20.69 29.29
CA GLN A 325 -9.29 19.53 29.02
C GLN A 325 -10.38 19.79 27.98
N TYR A 326 -10.72 21.07 27.72
CA TYR A 326 -11.71 21.46 26.73
C TYR A 326 -11.10 21.75 25.33
N GLN A 327 -9.80 21.96 25.25
CA GLN A 327 -9.11 22.35 24.02
C GLN A 327 -8.89 21.15 23.09
N ASN A 328 -9.95 20.59 22.50
CA ASN A 328 -9.91 19.46 21.57
C ASN A 328 -11.04 19.52 20.53
N LEU A 329 -10.90 18.78 19.43
CA LEU A 329 -11.87 18.77 18.33
C LEU A 329 -13.24 18.21 18.73
N THR A 330 -13.33 17.38 19.74
CA THR A 330 -14.60 16.93 20.31
C THR A 330 -15.39 18.13 20.86
N ASN A 331 -14.74 18.98 21.61
CA ASN A 331 -15.36 20.21 22.12
C ASN A 331 -15.71 21.20 21.01
N VAL A 332 -14.91 21.29 19.94
CA VAL A 332 -15.25 22.08 18.74
C VAL A 332 -16.54 21.56 18.10
N TYR A 333 -16.70 20.25 17.96
CA TYR A 333 -17.92 19.66 17.42
C TYR A 333 -19.13 19.96 18.29
N TYR A 334 -19.06 19.72 19.61
CA TYR A 334 -20.20 19.95 20.52
C TYR A 334 -20.50 21.43 20.70
N PHE A 335 -19.49 22.29 20.68
CA PHE A 335 -19.66 23.73 20.65
C PHE A 335 -20.49 24.14 19.44
N LEU A 336 -20.04 23.80 18.22
CA LEU A 336 -20.78 24.10 17.00
C LEU A 336 -22.20 23.51 17.04
N ALA A 337 -22.33 22.22 17.36
CA ALA A 337 -23.63 21.51 17.33
C ALA A 337 -24.70 22.13 18.25
N ASN A 338 -24.29 22.76 19.33
CA ASN A 338 -25.23 23.40 20.26
C ASN A 338 -25.38 24.90 20.02
N MET A 339 -24.34 25.57 19.55
CA MET A 339 -24.35 27.00 19.28
C MET A 339 -25.11 27.40 18.02
N VAL A 340 -25.32 26.49 17.09
CA VAL A 340 -26.07 26.77 15.83
C VAL A 340 -27.55 26.41 15.92
N LYS A 341 -28.06 25.93 17.05
CA LYS A 341 -29.50 25.64 17.21
C LYS A 341 -30.25 26.98 17.31
N PRO A 342 -31.23 27.23 16.43
CA PRO A 342 -31.98 28.49 16.45
C PRO A 342 -32.78 28.60 17.74
N GLY A 343 -32.72 29.79 18.37
CA GLY A 343 -33.58 30.16 19.45
C GLY A 343 -35.00 30.56 19.03
N ALA A 344 -35.83 30.92 19.97
CA ALA A 344 -37.23 31.33 19.70
C ALA A 344 -37.33 32.57 18.81
N ASP A 345 -36.31 33.41 18.76
CA ASP A 345 -36.17 34.61 17.93
C ASP A 345 -35.47 34.36 16.58
N ASN A 346 -35.29 33.11 16.19
CA ASN A 346 -34.50 32.67 15.02
C ASN A 346 -33.01 33.08 15.05
N LYS A 347 -32.50 33.61 16.14
CA LYS A 347 -31.07 33.87 16.35
C LYS A 347 -30.40 32.62 16.90
N THR A 348 -29.18 32.40 16.49
CA THR A 348 -28.39 31.29 17.03
C THR A 348 -27.61 31.77 18.28
N PRO A 349 -27.39 30.90 19.27
CA PRO A 349 -26.49 31.21 20.40
C PRO A 349 -25.09 31.63 19.91
N LEU A 350 -24.62 31.12 18.77
CA LEU A 350 -23.35 31.48 18.14
C LEU A 350 -23.28 32.97 17.81
N GLU A 351 -24.35 33.56 17.25
CA GLU A 351 -24.40 34.98 16.95
C GLU A 351 -24.30 35.84 18.24
N GLY A 352 -24.98 35.41 19.29
CA GLY A 352 -24.88 36.07 20.61
C GLY A 352 -23.52 35.98 21.27
N TYR A 353 -22.87 34.83 21.12
CA TYR A 353 -21.50 34.59 21.61
C TYR A 353 -20.48 35.48 20.88
N ILE A 354 -20.53 35.48 19.52
CA ILE A 354 -19.63 36.27 18.67
C ILE A 354 -19.77 37.78 18.97
N ALA A 355 -20.99 38.26 19.18
CA ALA A 355 -21.24 39.65 19.45
C ALA A 355 -20.60 40.13 20.78
N LYS A 356 -20.35 39.20 21.70
CA LYS A 356 -19.71 39.49 22.99
C LYS A 356 -18.17 39.41 22.94
N LEU A 357 -17.59 38.80 21.90
CA LEU A 357 -16.14 38.71 21.74
C LEU A 357 -15.54 40.10 21.49
N ASP A 358 -14.38 40.33 22.06
CA ASP A 358 -13.55 41.48 21.73
C ASP A 358 -13.23 41.55 20.23
N ASP A 359 -13.13 42.75 19.65
CA ASP A 359 -12.83 42.93 18.23
C ASP A 359 -11.46 42.38 17.84
N THR A 360 -10.56 42.27 18.80
CA THR A 360 -9.22 41.68 18.59
C THR A 360 -9.21 40.15 18.73
N HIS A 361 -10.32 39.53 19.11
CA HIS A 361 -10.40 38.09 19.27
C HIS A 361 -10.25 37.37 17.94
N PRO A 362 -9.29 36.43 17.76
CA PRO A 362 -8.95 35.84 16.48
C PRO A 362 -10.11 35.04 15.83
N ALA A 363 -11.04 34.50 16.64
CA ALA A 363 -12.21 33.80 16.10
C ALA A 363 -13.17 34.75 15.33
N LYS A 364 -13.25 36.02 15.74
CA LYS A 364 -14.15 37.00 15.15
C LYS A 364 -13.77 37.33 13.70
N SER A 365 -12.46 37.42 13.42
CA SER A 365 -11.94 37.74 12.09
C SER A 365 -12.28 36.68 11.03
N LEU A 366 -12.43 35.41 11.41
CA LEU A 366 -12.73 34.32 10.48
C LEU A 366 -14.20 34.27 10.05
N LEU A 367 -15.10 34.92 10.78
CA LEU A 367 -16.54 34.85 10.55
C LEU A 367 -17.05 35.90 9.54
N GLY A 368 -16.20 36.80 9.06
CA GLY A 368 -16.59 37.84 8.11
C GLY A 368 -17.30 37.32 6.85
N ILE A 369 -16.93 36.13 6.36
CA ILE A 369 -17.62 35.48 5.22
C ILE A 369 -19.03 35.04 5.62
N THR A 370 -19.22 34.61 6.85
CA THR A 370 -20.52 34.11 7.34
C THR A 370 -21.48 35.23 7.66
N ASP A 371 -20.98 36.40 8.08
CA ASP A 371 -21.80 37.56 8.43
C ASP A 371 -22.50 38.15 7.19
N VAL A 372 -21.86 38.08 6.03
CA VAL A 372 -22.41 38.56 4.76
C VAL A 372 -23.36 37.54 4.11
N ALA A 373 -23.28 36.27 4.45
CA ALA A 373 -24.05 35.22 3.82
C ALA A 373 -25.51 35.20 4.30
N PRO A 374 -26.52 34.99 3.41
CA PRO A 374 -27.91 34.79 3.81
C PRO A 374 -28.07 33.64 4.80
N SER A 375 -29.08 33.72 5.69
CA SER A 375 -29.30 32.69 6.75
C SER A 375 -29.40 31.27 6.24
N ARG A 376 -30.03 31.05 5.09
CA ARG A 376 -30.10 29.72 4.44
C ARG A 376 -28.75 29.22 4.02
N THR A 377 -27.89 30.06 3.49
CA THR A 377 -26.50 29.71 3.08
C THR A 377 -25.65 29.40 4.31
N ARG A 378 -25.77 30.21 5.38
CA ARG A 378 -25.08 29.95 6.66
C ARG A 378 -25.47 28.60 7.27
N SER A 379 -26.77 28.25 7.25
CA SER A 379 -27.22 26.93 7.73
C SER A 379 -26.57 25.78 6.98
N SER A 380 -26.32 25.93 5.68
CA SER A 380 -25.59 24.93 4.89
C SER A 380 -24.11 24.83 5.32
N PHE A 381 -23.44 25.96 5.59
CA PHE A 381 -22.06 25.94 6.13
C PHE A 381 -21.99 25.23 7.49
N TYR A 382 -22.95 25.46 8.38
CA TYR A 382 -23.02 24.78 9.67
C TYR A 382 -23.21 23.27 9.50
N THR A 383 -24.10 22.86 8.59
CA THR A 383 -24.36 21.44 8.32
C THR A 383 -23.11 20.74 7.76
N SER A 384 -22.42 21.38 6.81
CA SER A 384 -21.16 20.88 6.25
C SER A 384 -20.10 20.72 7.37
N ALA A 385 -19.87 21.77 8.16
CA ALA A 385 -18.89 21.78 9.25
C ALA A 385 -19.17 20.69 10.30
N LEU A 386 -20.45 20.49 10.67
CA LEU A 386 -20.85 19.41 11.57
C LEU A 386 -20.60 18.03 10.96
N THR A 387 -20.80 17.89 9.65
CA THR A 387 -20.55 16.63 8.93
C THR A 387 -19.06 16.28 8.94
N THR A 388 -18.21 17.25 8.67
CA THR A 388 -16.74 17.10 8.70
C THR A 388 -16.24 16.77 10.12
N LEU A 389 -16.74 17.46 11.14
CA LEU A 389 -16.32 17.26 12.52
C LEU A 389 -16.96 16.03 13.20
N ARG A 390 -18.00 15.40 12.61
CA ARG A 390 -18.76 14.30 13.21
C ARG A 390 -17.90 13.15 13.72
N LEU A 391 -16.77 12.90 13.07
CA LEU A 391 -15.87 11.81 13.46
C LEU A 391 -15.33 12.00 14.87
N PHE A 392 -15.09 13.25 15.29
CA PHE A 392 -14.58 13.60 16.62
C PHE A 392 -15.65 13.54 17.74
N ALA A 393 -16.91 13.32 17.37
CA ALA A 393 -17.99 13.07 18.33
C ALA A 393 -18.04 11.60 18.80
N THR A 394 -17.33 10.68 18.12
CA THR A 394 -17.28 9.27 18.55
C THR A 394 -16.32 9.12 19.71
N ASN A 395 -16.73 8.37 20.75
CA ASN A 395 -15.95 8.24 21.98
C ASN A 395 -14.52 7.73 21.74
N ASP A 396 -14.36 6.71 20.88
CA ASP A 396 -13.07 6.11 20.56
C ASP A 396 -12.08 7.14 19.99
N ILE A 397 -12.53 8.00 19.08
CA ILE A 397 -11.70 9.04 18.47
C ILE A 397 -11.45 10.18 19.46
N ALA A 398 -12.48 10.58 20.20
CA ALA A 398 -12.39 11.65 21.18
C ALA A 398 -11.35 11.36 22.27
N ILE A 399 -11.29 10.12 22.74
CA ILE A 399 -10.30 9.66 23.73
C ILE A 399 -8.88 9.73 23.18
N VAL A 400 -8.67 9.33 21.94
CA VAL A 400 -7.33 9.27 21.32
C VAL A 400 -6.87 10.65 20.84
N THR A 401 -7.80 11.55 20.50
CA THR A 401 -7.48 12.90 20.01
C THR A 401 -7.68 14.01 21.03
N GLY A 402 -8.10 13.68 22.25
CA GLY A 402 -8.38 14.66 23.29
C GLY A 402 -7.15 15.21 24.01
N THR A 403 -6.05 14.46 24.04
CA THR A 403 -4.79 14.81 24.73
C THR A 403 -3.58 14.45 23.90
N SER A 404 -2.41 15.04 24.22
CA SER A 404 -1.15 14.70 23.56
C SER A 404 -0.20 14.00 24.55
N ASP A 405 0.19 12.75 24.26
CA ASP A 405 1.14 11.97 25.05
C ASP A 405 2.58 12.09 24.51
N PHE A 406 2.76 12.62 23.30
CA PHE A 406 4.06 12.74 22.65
C PHE A 406 4.10 13.92 21.68
N ASP A 407 5.32 14.34 21.32
CA ASP A 407 5.56 15.38 20.32
C ASP A 407 6.02 14.75 19.00
N PHE A 408 5.47 15.23 17.87
CA PHE A 408 5.81 14.79 16.53
C PHE A 408 7.25 15.14 16.11
N THR A 409 7.84 16.20 16.69
CA THR A 409 9.20 16.65 16.34
C THR A 409 10.29 15.85 17.02
N THR A 410 9.96 15.14 18.10
CA THR A 410 10.90 14.31 18.87
C THR A 410 11.59 13.24 18.00
N ILE A 411 10.90 12.72 16.99
CA ILE A 411 11.44 11.73 16.05
C ILE A 411 12.64 12.25 15.23
N ALA A 412 12.79 13.57 15.10
CA ALA A 412 13.92 14.21 14.44
C ALA A 412 15.15 14.36 15.36
N GLN A 413 14.99 14.09 16.68
CA GLN A 413 15.99 14.33 17.72
C GLN A 413 16.52 13.03 18.31
N LYS A 414 15.68 12.00 18.46
CA LYS A 414 16.04 10.69 19.01
C LYS A 414 15.41 9.55 18.25
N LYS A 415 15.89 8.34 18.47
CA LYS A 415 15.32 7.13 17.88
C LYS A 415 13.88 6.95 18.33
N GLN A 416 12.93 7.17 17.43
CA GLN A 416 11.51 7.03 17.70
C GLN A 416 10.82 6.34 16.53
N ALA A 417 9.85 5.48 16.84
CA ALA A 417 8.99 4.82 15.87
C ALA A 417 7.53 5.05 16.24
N ILE A 418 6.74 5.57 15.32
CA ILE A 418 5.32 5.88 15.52
C ILE A 418 4.49 4.97 14.64
N PHE A 419 3.55 4.23 15.22
CA PHE A 419 2.64 3.34 14.54
C PHE A 419 1.21 3.84 14.66
N TYR A 420 0.53 3.99 13.52
CA TYR A 420 -0.91 4.26 13.44
C TYR A 420 -1.62 2.97 13.08
N ILE A 421 -2.24 2.32 14.07
CA ILE A 421 -2.98 1.07 13.88
C ILE A 421 -4.44 1.38 13.62
N LEU A 422 -4.98 0.83 12.53
CA LEU A 422 -6.34 1.04 12.07
C LEU A 422 -7.12 -0.29 12.07
N PRO A 423 -8.45 -0.27 12.28
CA PRO A 423 -9.30 -1.42 11.97
C PRO A 423 -9.31 -1.66 10.44
N ASP A 424 -8.93 -2.86 10.02
CA ASP A 424 -8.83 -3.23 8.59
C ASP A 424 -10.17 -3.14 7.85
N GLN A 425 -11.29 -3.34 8.56
CA GLN A 425 -12.64 -3.32 8.00
C GLN A 425 -13.31 -1.94 7.97
N LYS A 426 -12.73 -0.92 8.65
CA LYS A 426 -13.34 0.40 8.81
C LYS A 426 -12.51 1.48 8.15
N THR A 427 -12.82 1.78 6.89
CA THR A 427 -12.17 2.89 6.16
C THR A 427 -12.48 4.28 6.74
N SER A 428 -13.51 4.39 7.60
CA SER A 428 -13.91 5.63 8.25
C SER A 428 -12.87 6.25 9.19
N TYR A 429 -11.84 5.51 9.59
CA TYR A 429 -10.75 6.01 10.43
C TYR A 429 -9.54 6.53 9.66
N TYR A 430 -9.44 6.26 8.37
CA TYR A 430 -8.35 6.78 7.54
C TYR A 430 -8.23 8.31 7.54
N PRO A 431 -9.32 9.10 7.58
CA PRO A 431 -9.21 10.55 7.72
C PRO A 431 -8.38 11.00 8.91
N ILE A 432 -8.51 10.32 10.06
CA ILE A 432 -7.73 10.65 11.28
C ILE A 432 -6.24 10.41 11.04
N VAL A 433 -5.87 9.26 10.47
CA VAL A 433 -4.45 8.97 10.19
C VAL A 433 -3.90 9.90 9.11
N THR A 434 -4.70 10.25 8.11
CA THR A 434 -4.32 11.24 7.10
C THR A 434 -4.00 12.58 7.74
N LEU A 435 -4.85 13.06 8.67
CA LEU A 435 -4.62 14.29 9.43
C LEU A 435 -3.33 14.22 10.27
N LEU A 436 -3.13 13.11 10.99
CA LEU A 436 -1.94 12.90 11.83
C LEU A 436 -0.65 12.87 11.01
N VAL A 437 -0.63 12.13 9.91
CA VAL A 437 0.52 12.04 8.99
C VAL A 437 0.82 13.39 8.37
N ASN A 438 -0.23 14.12 7.95
CA ASN A 438 -0.07 15.42 7.32
C ASN A 438 0.43 16.46 8.33
N GLN A 439 -0.17 16.54 9.53
CA GLN A 439 0.27 17.45 10.59
C GLN A 439 1.70 17.14 11.03
N GLN A 440 2.04 15.86 11.19
CA GLN A 440 3.39 15.44 11.53
C GLN A 440 4.41 15.91 10.47
N TYR A 441 4.07 15.77 9.20
CA TYR A 441 4.91 16.24 8.10
C TYR A 441 5.15 17.77 8.20
N GLU A 442 4.10 18.57 8.36
CA GLU A 442 4.21 20.04 8.46
C GLU A 442 5.10 20.46 9.65
N LEU A 443 4.88 19.87 10.81
CA LEU A 443 5.66 20.16 12.00
C LEU A 443 7.14 19.76 11.85
N LEU A 444 7.41 18.65 11.16
CA LEU A 444 8.79 18.24 10.85
C LEU A 444 9.48 19.18 9.86
N VAL A 445 8.75 19.71 8.88
CA VAL A 445 9.27 20.70 7.93
C VAL A 445 9.58 22.00 8.66
N ASP A 446 8.68 22.48 9.52
CA ASP A 446 8.92 23.71 10.28
C ASP A 446 10.09 23.55 11.26
N TYR A 447 10.14 22.41 11.96
CA TYR A 447 11.29 22.06 12.80
C TYR A 447 12.60 22.04 11.99
N ALA A 448 12.60 21.47 10.78
CA ALA A 448 13.79 21.45 9.94
C ALA A 448 14.23 22.86 9.51
N LYS A 449 13.29 23.76 9.16
CA LYS A 449 13.59 25.17 8.82
C LYS A 449 14.28 25.90 9.97
N GLU A 450 13.83 25.69 11.20
CA GLU A 450 14.41 26.28 12.40
C GLU A 450 15.79 25.69 12.75
N HIS A 451 16.12 24.46 12.26
CA HIS A 451 17.33 23.72 12.60
C HIS A 451 18.25 23.45 11.38
N GLY A 452 18.45 24.42 10.52
CA GLY A 452 19.40 24.36 9.41
C GLY A 452 18.85 23.74 8.12
N ASN A 453 17.53 23.79 7.93
CA ASN A 453 16.80 23.33 6.76
C ASN A 453 16.90 21.81 6.50
N ARG A 454 17.30 21.03 7.51
CA ARG A 454 17.34 19.56 7.40
C ARG A 454 17.25 18.92 8.76
N LEU A 455 16.50 17.83 8.86
CA LEU A 455 16.40 17.03 10.06
C LEU A 455 17.73 16.35 10.36
N SER A 456 18.13 16.33 11.64
CA SER A 456 19.35 15.65 12.11
C SER A 456 19.21 14.12 11.98
N ILE A 457 18.03 13.59 12.25
CA ILE A 457 17.66 12.20 12.02
C ILE A 457 16.67 12.16 10.85
N ARG A 458 17.00 11.41 9.80
CA ARG A 458 16.12 11.21 8.66
C ARG A 458 14.85 10.48 9.08
N VAL A 459 13.68 10.94 8.64
CA VAL A 459 12.38 10.36 8.97
C VAL A 459 11.79 9.64 7.75
N ASN A 460 11.34 8.41 7.96
CA ASN A 460 10.80 7.54 6.93
C ASN A 460 9.33 7.24 7.20
N PHE A 461 8.46 7.66 6.30
CA PHE A 461 7.05 7.32 6.32
C PHE A 461 6.85 6.04 5.49
N PHE A 462 6.33 4.99 6.11
CA PHE A 462 5.90 3.75 5.48
C PHE A 462 4.37 3.74 5.49
N LEU A 463 3.76 4.18 4.41
CA LEU A 463 2.31 4.33 4.30
C LEU A 463 1.73 3.09 3.59
N ASP A 464 1.49 2.04 4.38
CA ASP A 464 0.86 0.82 3.84
C ASP A 464 -0.60 1.09 3.50
N GLU A 465 -1.07 0.54 2.39
CA GLU A 465 -2.39 0.80 1.81
C GLU A 465 -2.70 2.30 1.59
N PHE A 466 -1.71 3.04 1.06
CA PHE A 466 -1.85 4.48 0.80
C PHE A 466 -3.06 4.82 -0.09
N GLY A 467 -3.49 3.90 -0.97
CA GLY A 467 -4.71 4.04 -1.76
C GLY A 467 -6.00 4.16 -0.95
N ASN A 468 -5.99 3.84 0.35
CA ASN A 468 -7.15 4.00 1.24
C ASN A 468 -7.16 5.34 1.98
N PHE A 469 -6.07 6.10 1.95
CA PHE A 469 -6.01 7.42 2.57
C PHE A 469 -7.04 8.37 1.95
N THR A 470 -7.56 9.28 2.76
CA THR A 470 -8.20 10.47 2.21
C THR A 470 -7.15 11.32 1.49
N PRO A 471 -7.52 12.07 0.45
CA PRO A 471 -6.55 12.91 -0.24
C PRO A 471 -5.80 13.84 0.73
N ILE A 472 -4.48 13.77 0.70
CA ILE A 472 -3.62 14.71 1.43
C ILE A 472 -3.53 15.98 0.61
N SER A 473 -3.89 17.11 1.22
CA SER A 473 -3.83 18.43 0.56
C SER A 473 -2.41 18.73 0.09
N ASP A 474 -2.28 19.16 -1.16
CA ASP A 474 -1.02 19.56 -1.80
C ASP A 474 0.11 18.52 -1.69
N ILE A 475 -0.26 17.22 -1.69
CA ILE A 475 0.71 16.09 -1.59
C ILE A 475 1.83 16.19 -2.64
N GLN A 476 1.53 16.68 -3.85
CA GLN A 476 2.50 16.87 -4.91
C GLN A 476 3.61 17.86 -4.51
N ALA A 477 3.24 18.97 -3.88
CA ALA A 477 4.21 19.97 -3.39
C ALA A 477 5.02 19.38 -2.22
N LYS A 478 4.38 18.68 -1.31
CA LYS A 478 5.01 18.02 -0.15
C LYS A 478 6.06 17.01 -0.58
N LEU A 479 5.74 16.12 -1.52
CA LEU A 479 6.69 15.16 -2.08
C LEU A 479 7.86 15.83 -2.80
N THR A 480 7.64 16.97 -3.44
CA THR A 480 8.72 17.70 -4.15
C THR A 480 9.77 18.20 -3.19
N VAL A 481 9.38 18.77 -2.03
CA VAL A 481 10.30 19.44 -1.10
C VAL A 481 10.79 18.55 0.05
N ALA A 482 10.05 17.54 0.44
CA ALA A 482 10.31 16.67 1.60
C ALA A 482 11.73 16.08 1.62
N ARG A 483 12.27 15.72 0.44
CA ARG A 483 13.63 15.17 0.28
C ARG A 483 14.70 16.11 0.81
N GLY A 484 14.55 17.42 0.56
CA GLY A 484 15.49 18.45 1.03
C GLY A 484 15.59 18.46 2.55
N TYR A 485 14.47 18.27 3.23
CA TYR A 485 14.40 18.25 4.70
C TYR A 485 14.83 16.93 5.34
N GLY A 486 15.10 15.88 4.56
CA GLY A 486 15.44 14.55 5.09
C GLY A 486 14.22 13.71 5.45
N ILE A 487 13.10 13.96 4.79
CA ILE A 487 11.85 13.20 4.94
C ILE A 487 11.65 12.32 3.70
N ARG A 488 11.38 11.03 3.89
CA ARG A 488 11.09 10.07 2.82
C ARG A 488 9.71 9.48 2.96
N PHE A 489 9.01 9.35 1.85
CA PHE A 489 7.76 8.63 1.74
C PHE A 489 7.95 7.34 0.96
N ASN A 490 7.49 6.23 1.53
CA ASN A 490 7.35 4.93 0.90
C ASN A 490 5.86 4.65 0.79
N LEU A 491 5.30 4.81 -0.40
CA LEU A 491 3.86 4.72 -0.68
C LEU A 491 3.55 3.33 -1.23
N PHE A 492 2.71 2.58 -0.51
CA PHE A 492 2.30 1.24 -0.92
C PHE A 492 0.87 1.27 -1.44
N ILE A 493 0.69 0.87 -2.69
CA ILE A 493 -0.61 0.77 -3.35
C ILE A 493 -0.80 -0.63 -3.96
N GLN A 494 -2.04 -1.01 -4.22
CA GLN A 494 -2.33 -2.29 -4.86
C GLN A 494 -2.27 -2.18 -6.38
N ASP A 495 -2.83 -1.10 -6.92
CA ASP A 495 -2.78 -0.76 -8.33
C ASP A 495 -2.92 0.76 -8.56
N MET A 496 -2.77 1.17 -9.81
CA MET A 496 -2.84 2.56 -10.23
C MET A 496 -4.24 3.17 -10.04
N ALA A 497 -5.28 2.38 -10.27
CA ALA A 497 -6.66 2.85 -10.19
C ALA A 497 -7.00 3.38 -8.80
N GLN A 498 -6.42 2.80 -7.73
CA GLN A 498 -6.61 3.31 -6.37
C GLN A 498 -6.09 4.75 -6.19
N LEU A 499 -5.00 5.09 -6.87
CA LEU A 499 -4.44 6.44 -6.79
C LEU A 499 -5.29 7.43 -7.61
N GLU A 500 -5.74 7.02 -8.80
CA GLU A 500 -6.61 7.83 -9.66
C GLU A 500 -8.02 8.03 -9.08
N ASP A 501 -8.51 7.08 -8.27
CA ASP A 501 -9.79 7.21 -7.55
C ASP A 501 -9.73 8.27 -6.44
N LYS A 502 -8.58 8.45 -5.80
CA LYS A 502 -8.39 9.40 -4.69
C LYS A 502 -7.92 10.77 -5.16
N TYR A 503 -7.12 10.80 -6.18
CA TYR A 503 -6.56 12.02 -6.75
C TYR A 503 -6.96 12.08 -8.22
N ASP A 504 -7.18 13.26 -8.76
CA ASP A 504 -7.34 13.38 -10.20
C ASP A 504 -6.11 12.83 -10.95
N LYS A 505 -6.29 12.45 -12.22
CA LYS A 505 -5.24 11.83 -13.02
C LYS A 505 -3.95 12.66 -13.10
N ASN A 506 -4.06 14.00 -13.10
CA ASN A 506 -2.89 14.86 -13.16
C ASN A 506 -2.11 14.83 -11.85
N VAL A 507 -2.79 14.94 -10.71
CA VAL A 507 -2.17 14.83 -9.38
C VAL A 507 -1.58 13.45 -9.17
N ALA A 508 -2.27 12.38 -9.57
CA ALA A 508 -1.76 11.02 -9.52
C ALA A 508 -0.45 10.88 -10.34
N ASN A 509 -0.40 11.44 -11.54
CA ASN A 509 0.82 11.46 -12.36
C ASN A 509 1.97 12.26 -11.70
N ILE A 510 1.66 13.37 -11.03
CA ILE A 510 2.68 14.16 -10.31
C ILE A 510 3.20 13.39 -9.11
N ILE A 511 2.34 12.72 -8.33
CA ILE A 511 2.74 11.85 -7.21
C ILE A 511 3.70 10.76 -7.71
N MET A 512 3.33 10.09 -8.80
CA MET A 512 4.17 9.07 -9.42
C MET A 512 5.50 9.62 -9.93
N GLY A 513 5.49 10.82 -10.54
CA GLY A 513 6.70 11.50 -11.03
C GLY A 513 7.68 11.88 -9.91
N ASN A 514 7.17 12.27 -8.73
CA ASN A 514 7.98 12.56 -7.56
C ASN A 514 8.59 11.31 -6.90
N CYS A 515 8.02 10.13 -7.12
CA CYS A 515 8.58 8.88 -6.66
C CYS A 515 9.69 8.40 -7.59
N THR A 516 10.93 8.73 -7.23
CA THR A 516 12.12 8.36 -8.01
C THR A 516 12.33 6.86 -8.14
N VAL A 517 11.84 6.08 -7.15
CA VAL A 517 11.96 4.62 -7.09
C VAL A 517 10.59 3.99 -7.21
N TRP A 518 10.44 3.08 -8.16
CA TRP A 518 9.25 2.24 -8.29
C TRP A 518 9.62 0.78 -8.04
N VAL A 519 8.84 0.12 -7.22
CA VAL A 519 8.98 -1.33 -6.97
C VAL A 519 7.69 -2.02 -7.38
N TYR A 520 7.80 -2.98 -8.27
CA TYR A 520 6.69 -3.80 -8.71
C TYR A 520 6.85 -5.24 -8.21
N LEU A 521 5.89 -5.71 -7.41
CA LEU A 521 5.81 -7.09 -6.94
C LEU A 521 4.78 -7.88 -7.76
N ALA A 522 3.57 -7.36 -7.86
CA ALA A 522 2.47 -7.88 -8.65
C ALA A 522 1.33 -6.85 -8.70
N ALA A 523 0.58 -6.80 -9.76
CA ALA A 523 -0.67 -6.04 -9.84
C ALA A 523 -1.75 -6.88 -10.52
N ALA A 524 -2.99 -6.75 -10.06
CA ALA A 524 -4.14 -7.41 -10.68
C ALA A 524 -4.70 -6.57 -11.85
N GLY A 525 -4.58 -5.25 -11.78
CA GLY A 525 -5.09 -4.32 -12.79
C GLY A 525 -4.30 -4.39 -14.10
N LYS A 526 -5.02 -4.49 -15.21
CA LYS A 526 -4.43 -4.49 -16.56
C LYS A 526 -3.70 -3.18 -16.85
N GLU A 527 -4.31 -2.04 -16.49
CA GLU A 527 -3.75 -0.71 -16.70
C GLU A 527 -2.42 -0.51 -15.96
N THR A 528 -2.31 -1.01 -14.73
CA THR A 528 -1.05 -0.98 -13.98
C THR A 528 0.03 -1.80 -14.69
N ASN A 529 -0.29 -2.99 -15.19
CA ASN A 529 0.66 -3.81 -15.91
C ASN A 529 1.10 -3.18 -17.24
N GLU A 530 0.19 -2.52 -17.95
CA GLU A 530 0.50 -1.76 -19.19
C GLU A 530 1.38 -0.56 -18.89
N LEU A 531 1.11 0.18 -17.80
CA LEU A 531 1.94 1.30 -17.34
C LEU A 531 3.37 0.84 -17.02
N ILE A 532 3.52 -0.22 -16.24
CA ILE A 532 4.84 -0.78 -15.89
C ILE A 532 5.55 -1.29 -17.15
N SER A 533 4.86 -2.01 -18.04
CA SER A 533 5.41 -2.48 -19.32
C SER A 533 5.94 -1.32 -20.17
N SER A 534 5.15 -0.27 -20.32
CA SER A 534 5.57 0.96 -21.04
C SER A 534 6.77 1.65 -20.40
N LYS A 535 6.81 1.73 -19.06
CA LYS A 535 7.92 2.35 -18.30
C LYS A 535 9.23 1.56 -18.43
N LEU A 536 9.17 0.25 -18.62
CA LEU A 536 10.35 -0.59 -18.86
C LEU A 536 11.00 -0.32 -20.21
N GLY A 537 10.26 0.23 -21.16
CA GLY A 537 10.71 0.54 -22.50
C GLY A 537 10.76 -0.67 -23.42
N LYS A 538 11.22 -0.42 -24.66
CA LYS A 538 11.30 -1.41 -25.74
C LYS A 538 12.74 -1.77 -26.06
N TYR A 539 12.93 -2.96 -26.58
CA TYR A 539 14.19 -3.41 -27.16
C TYR A 539 13.95 -4.08 -28.52
N THR A 540 14.99 -4.10 -29.33
CA THR A 540 14.94 -4.70 -30.65
C THR A 540 15.14 -6.20 -30.54
N THR A 541 14.26 -7.00 -31.18
CA THR A 541 14.33 -8.47 -31.28
C THR A 541 13.99 -8.93 -32.68
N LEU A 542 14.26 -10.20 -32.96
CA LEU A 542 13.88 -10.82 -34.21
C LEU A 542 12.48 -11.42 -34.11
N LYS A 543 11.63 -11.04 -35.07
CA LYS A 543 10.35 -11.70 -35.32
C LYS A 543 10.50 -12.62 -36.51
N TYR A 544 10.13 -13.85 -36.33
CA TYR A 544 10.15 -14.87 -37.39
C TYR A 544 8.74 -15.10 -37.92
N SER A 545 8.57 -14.99 -39.21
CA SER A 545 7.34 -15.41 -39.87
C SER A 545 7.63 -16.55 -40.85
N SER A 546 6.81 -17.60 -40.80
CA SER A 546 6.83 -18.67 -41.78
C SER A 546 5.54 -18.63 -42.58
N SER A 547 5.63 -18.50 -43.89
CA SER A 547 4.49 -18.61 -44.81
C SER A 547 4.61 -19.93 -45.55
N GLY A 548 3.56 -20.74 -45.48
CA GLY A 548 3.46 -21.96 -46.28
C GLY A 548 2.27 -21.86 -47.22
N ASN A 549 2.50 -21.97 -48.53
CA ASN A 549 1.41 -22.01 -49.50
C ASN A 549 1.19 -23.46 -49.96
N LYS A 550 -0.01 -23.99 -49.70
CA LYS A 550 -0.46 -25.32 -50.16
C LYS A 550 -1.59 -25.11 -51.15
N ALA A 551 -1.27 -24.90 -52.41
CA ALA A 551 -2.27 -24.92 -53.46
C ALA A 551 -2.41 -26.32 -54.02
N ARG A 552 -3.65 -26.67 -54.42
CA ARG A 552 -4.04 -28.05 -54.85
C ARG A 552 -3.30 -28.55 -56.14
N TYR A 553 -2.60 -27.64 -56.84
CA TYR A 553 -1.92 -27.91 -58.12
C TYR A 553 -0.55 -27.22 -58.25
N SER A 554 0.10 -26.78 -57.16
CA SER A 554 1.44 -26.22 -57.22
C SER A 554 2.34 -26.84 -56.15
N ASN A 555 3.63 -26.87 -56.40
CA ASN A 555 4.60 -27.34 -55.43
C ASN A 555 4.50 -26.52 -54.11
N PRO A 556 4.44 -27.18 -52.95
CA PRO A 556 4.41 -26.48 -51.69
C PRO A 556 5.66 -25.61 -51.51
N SER A 557 5.48 -24.32 -51.38
CA SER A 557 6.57 -23.40 -51.08
C SER A 557 6.48 -22.94 -49.61
N SER A 558 7.58 -23.02 -48.91
CA SER A 558 7.70 -22.43 -47.57
C SER A 558 8.68 -21.24 -47.62
N GLY A 559 8.19 -20.07 -47.27
CA GLY A 559 9.02 -18.87 -47.12
C GLY A 559 9.35 -18.66 -45.65
N PHE A 560 10.60 -18.37 -45.35
CA PHE A 560 11.06 -17.97 -44.00
C PHE A 560 11.53 -16.52 -44.08
N SER A 561 10.97 -15.65 -43.23
CA SER A 561 11.38 -14.25 -43.17
C SER A 561 11.66 -13.91 -41.74
N SER A 562 12.77 -13.21 -41.50
CA SER A 562 13.11 -12.61 -40.20
C SER A 562 13.12 -11.10 -40.31
N GLN A 563 12.45 -10.41 -39.39
CA GLN A 563 12.37 -8.96 -39.35
C GLN A 563 12.70 -8.46 -37.94
N LEU A 564 13.40 -7.32 -37.86
CA LEU A 564 13.63 -6.62 -36.58
C LEU A 564 12.36 -5.94 -36.16
N GLU A 565 11.92 -6.22 -34.92
CA GLU A 565 10.74 -5.62 -34.29
C GLU A 565 11.07 -5.07 -32.91
N GLY A 566 10.41 -3.97 -32.54
CA GLY A 566 10.47 -3.43 -31.19
C GLY A 566 9.49 -4.18 -30.25
N ARG A 567 10.01 -4.76 -29.18
CA ARG A 567 9.21 -5.47 -28.16
C ARG A 567 9.42 -4.82 -26.79
N GLU A 568 8.37 -4.70 -25.99
CA GLU A 568 8.49 -4.32 -24.61
C GLU A 568 9.43 -5.28 -23.86
N LEU A 569 10.25 -4.74 -22.94
CA LEU A 569 11.20 -5.54 -22.16
C LEU A 569 10.48 -6.64 -21.37
N LEU A 570 9.33 -6.30 -20.76
CA LEU A 570 8.32 -7.24 -20.29
C LEU A 570 6.94 -6.77 -20.78
N THR A 571 6.16 -7.66 -21.35
CA THR A 571 4.79 -7.37 -21.75
C THR A 571 3.85 -7.39 -20.55
N ALA A 572 2.66 -6.79 -20.64
CA ALA A 572 1.70 -6.74 -19.55
C ALA A 572 1.27 -8.14 -19.07
N ASP A 573 1.16 -9.13 -19.97
CA ASP A 573 0.83 -10.51 -19.60
C ASP A 573 2.01 -11.26 -18.94
N GLU A 574 3.25 -10.90 -19.26
CA GLU A 574 4.44 -11.41 -18.54
C GLU A 574 4.52 -10.83 -17.14
N LEU A 575 4.21 -9.52 -16.98
CA LEU A 575 4.10 -8.87 -15.66
C LEU A 575 3.00 -9.48 -14.80
N ALA A 576 1.86 -9.86 -15.39
CA ALA A 576 0.80 -10.57 -14.66
C ALA A 576 1.25 -11.93 -14.10
N ARG A 577 2.29 -12.56 -14.69
CA ARG A 577 2.92 -13.81 -14.20
C ARG A 577 4.15 -13.57 -13.31
N PHE A 578 4.50 -12.30 -13.08
CA PHE A 578 5.62 -11.95 -12.21
C PHE A 578 5.28 -12.32 -10.76
N ALA A 579 6.13 -13.04 -10.07
CA ALA A 579 5.80 -13.64 -8.78
C ALA A 579 7.02 -13.74 -7.86
N ARG A 580 6.74 -13.78 -6.57
CA ARG A 580 7.76 -14.01 -5.53
C ARG A 580 8.67 -15.19 -5.85
N PRO A 581 9.94 -15.11 -5.51
CA PRO A 581 10.63 -14.07 -4.70
C PRO A 581 11.18 -12.89 -5.51
N TYR A 582 10.79 -12.76 -6.76
CA TYR A 582 11.28 -11.71 -7.66
C TYR A 582 10.48 -10.42 -7.50
N GLN A 583 11.17 -9.30 -7.58
CA GLN A 583 10.59 -7.96 -7.67
C GLN A 583 11.34 -7.14 -8.71
N LEU A 584 10.63 -6.24 -9.35
CA LEU A 584 11.17 -5.35 -10.34
C LEU A 584 11.39 -3.98 -9.70
N VAL A 585 12.61 -3.47 -9.79
CA VAL A 585 12.97 -2.17 -9.22
C VAL A 585 13.39 -1.24 -10.34
N MET A 586 12.72 -0.12 -10.44
CA MET A 586 12.98 0.94 -11.44
C MET A 586 13.41 2.20 -10.71
N VAL A 587 14.55 2.74 -11.04
CA VAL A 587 15.08 4.00 -10.52
C VAL A 587 15.16 4.97 -11.69
N LEU A 588 14.69 6.19 -11.49
CA LEU A 588 14.71 7.23 -12.53
C LEU A 588 16.13 7.47 -13.05
N GLY A 589 16.31 7.42 -14.37
CA GLY A 589 17.60 7.59 -15.05
C GLY A 589 18.44 6.31 -15.15
N GLU A 590 17.98 5.19 -14.63
CA GLU A 590 18.69 3.92 -14.60
C GLU A 590 17.92 2.81 -15.35
N TYR A 591 18.62 1.75 -15.77
CA TYR A 591 17.96 0.56 -16.28
C TYR A 591 17.15 -0.14 -15.16
N PRO A 592 16.06 -0.84 -15.47
CA PRO A 592 15.32 -1.62 -14.51
C PRO A 592 16.14 -2.82 -13.98
N ALA A 593 15.96 -3.15 -12.70
CA ALA A 593 16.62 -4.27 -12.06
C ALA A 593 15.60 -5.34 -11.65
N VAL A 594 15.87 -6.60 -11.97
CA VAL A 594 15.20 -7.73 -11.34
C VAL A 594 15.98 -8.10 -10.09
N MET A 595 15.31 -7.97 -8.94
CA MET A 595 15.88 -8.22 -7.61
C MET A 595 15.17 -9.42 -6.98
N VAL A 596 15.83 -10.05 -6.02
CA VAL A 596 15.27 -11.16 -5.24
C VAL A 596 15.03 -10.69 -3.81
N SER A 597 13.77 -10.74 -3.38
CA SER A 597 13.38 -10.51 -2.00
C SER A 597 12.62 -11.72 -1.48
N TYR A 598 13.24 -12.45 -0.59
CA TYR A 598 12.67 -13.66 -0.03
C TYR A 598 11.55 -13.36 0.97
N ASP A 599 10.69 -14.33 1.22
CA ASP A 599 9.73 -14.28 2.31
C ASP A 599 10.46 -14.17 3.66
N LEU A 600 9.79 -13.53 4.62
CA LEU A 600 10.29 -13.19 5.95
C LEU A 600 11.07 -14.32 6.63
N HIS A 601 10.57 -15.56 6.58
CA HIS A 601 11.19 -16.71 7.27
C HIS A 601 12.61 -17.06 6.77
N LYS A 602 13.03 -16.55 5.62
CA LYS A 602 14.37 -16.74 5.06
C LYS A 602 15.37 -15.69 5.49
N TRP A 603 14.93 -14.61 6.13
CA TRP A 603 15.77 -13.52 6.57
C TRP A 603 16.27 -13.72 8.00
N GLN A 604 17.49 -13.26 8.29
CA GLN A 604 18.03 -13.21 9.65
C GLN A 604 17.16 -12.34 10.57
N MET A 605 16.57 -11.28 10.03
CA MET A 605 15.68 -10.39 10.77
C MET A 605 14.44 -11.08 11.33
N ASN A 606 14.00 -12.20 10.75
CA ASN A 606 12.92 -13.01 11.33
C ASN A 606 13.28 -13.54 12.73
N ARG A 607 14.56 -13.91 12.94
CA ARG A 607 15.05 -14.35 14.24
C ARG A 607 15.12 -13.19 15.23
N PHE A 608 15.53 -12.01 14.79
CA PHE A 608 15.56 -10.81 15.64
C PHE A 608 14.18 -10.46 16.19
N MET A 609 13.13 -10.67 15.38
CA MET A 609 11.74 -10.42 15.78
C MET A 609 11.16 -11.51 16.69
N GLY A 610 11.84 -12.63 16.89
CA GLY A 610 11.34 -13.77 17.68
C GLY A 610 10.10 -14.44 17.06
N LEU A 611 9.99 -14.42 15.72
CA LEU A 611 8.87 -14.99 14.99
C LEU A 611 9.08 -16.46 14.65
N GLY A 612 7.99 -17.22 14.62
CA GLY A 612 7.96 -18.63 14.30
C GLY A 612 7.00 -18.98 13.14
N ASN A 613 6.32 -20.10 13.28
CA ASN A 613 5.25 -20.48 12.35
C ASN A 613 3.97 -19.65 12.60
N GLU A 614 2.98 -19.81 11.74
CA GLU A 614 1.74 -19.02 11.80
C GLU A 614 1.00 -19.16 13.15
N SER A 615 0.94 -20.37 13.72
CA SER A 615 0.30 -20.62 15.02
C SER A 615 1.05 -19.90 16.14
N HIS A 616 2.40 -19.93 16.12
CA HIS A 616 3.21 -19.18 17.07
C HIS A 616 2.99 -17.67 16.94
N ASN A 617 2.96 -17.15 15.72
CA ASN A 617 2.79 -15.72 15.48
C ASN A 617 1.40 -15.22 15.89
N LYS A 618 0.34 -15.99 15.68
CA LYS A 618 -1.00 -15.67 16.19
C LYS A 618 -1.02 -15.57 17.72
N LYS A 619 -0.43 -16.57 18.41
CA LYS A 619 -0.30 -16.57 19.86
C LYS A 619 0.54 -15.39 20.36
N TYR A 620 1.61 -15.07 19.64
CA TYR A 620 2.47 -13.94 19.91
C TYR A 620 1.70 -12.61 19.86
N ILE A 621 0.93 -12.34 18.80
CA ILE A 621 0.10 -11.14 18.66
C ILE A 621 -0.88 -11.03 19.83
N GLN A 622 -1.57 -12.13 20.17
CA GLN A 622 -2.51 -12.15 21.29
C GLN A 622 -1.84 -11.78 22.62
N ILE A 623 -0.70 -12.41 22.93
CA ILE A 623 0.05 -12.15 24.17
C ILE A 623 0.52 -10.68 24.22
N VAL A 624 1.01 -10.13 23.12
CA VAL A 624 1.43 -8.72 23.06
C VAL A 624 0.25 -7.78 23.27
N THR A 625 -0.87 -8.06 22.60
CA THR A 625 -2.10 -7.25 22.76
C THR A 625 -2.59 -7.27 24.21
N ASP A 626 -2.65 -8.45 24.83
CA ASP A 626 -3.11 -8.60 26.21
C ASP A 626 -2.15 -7.98 27.24
N SER A 627 -0.86 -7.92 26.92
CA SER A 627 0.16 -7.36 27.82
C SER A 627 0.27 -5.84 27.77
N ARG A 628 -0.30 -5.19 26.76
CA ARG A 628 -0.31 -3.72 26.68
C ARG A 628 -1.19 -3.17 27.78
N GLN A 629 -0.63 -2.22 28.54
CA GLN A 629 -1.35 -1.54 29.61
C GLN A 629 -2.42 -0.61 29.06
N ASP A 630 -3.54 -0.56 29.73
CA ASP A 630 -4.57 0.44 29.46
C ASP A 630 -4.03 1.82 29.87
N LYS A 631 -4.06 2.74 28.93
CA LYS A 631 -3.61 4.13 29.08
C LYS A 631 -4.78 5.08 29.27
N ARG A 632 -5.98 4.65 28.91
CA ARG A 632 -7.18 5.48 28.85
C ARG A 632 -8.40 4.71 29.34
N ASP A 633 -9.28 5.42 30.03
CA ASP A 633 -10.59 4.88 30.40
C ASP A 633 -11.59 5.19 29.26
N THR A 634 -11.99 4.16 28.53
CA THR A 634 -12.99 4.29 27.47
C THR A 634 -14.41 4.57 27.95
N ASN A 635 -14.68 4.40 29.27
CA ASN A 635 -15.96 4.71 29.88
C ASN A 635 -16.00 6.12 30.44
N ALA A 636 -14.86 6.81 30.53
CA ALA A 636 -14.81 8.18 31.01
C ALA A 636 -15.59 9.12 30.08
N LYS A 637 -16.47 9.91 30.64
CA LYS A 637 -17.15 10.96 29.90
C LYS A 637 -16.15 12.07 29.60
N ILE A 638 -16.06 12.45 28.33
CA ILE A 638 -15.23 13.57 27.90
C ILE A 638 -15.82 14.84 28.47
N PRO A 639 -15.03 15.65 29.17
CA PRO A 639 -15.52 16.93 29.69
C PRO A 639 -15.86 17.87 28.53
N LEU A 640 -17.06 18.43 28.55
CA LEU A 640 -17.55 19.35 27.54
C LEU A 640 -17.56 20.79 28.04
N TRP A 641 -17.13 21.72 27.20
CA TRP A 641 -17.24 23.14 27.41
C TRP A 641 -18.67 23.61 27.09
N GLU A 642 -19.53 23.53 28.07
CA GLU A 642 -20.98 23.74 27.90
C GLU A 642 -21.39 25.23 27.88
N VAL A 643 -20.58 26.10 27.32
CA VAL A 643 -20.82 27.55 27.23
C VAL A 643 -22.16 27.95 26.59
N TRP A 644 -22.72 27.07 25.74
CA TRP A 644 -24.04 27.30 25.15
C TRP A 644 -25.18 27.36 26.18
N LYS A 645 -25.03 26.76 27.35
CA LYS A 645 -26.01 26.83 28.43
C LYS A 645 -26.14 28.24 28.99
N GLU A 646 -25.07 29.04 28.94
CA GLU A 646 -25.05 30.44 29.36
C GLU A 646 -25.65 31.38 28.31
N GLN A 647 -25.63 30.96 27.04
CA GLN A 647 -26.13 31.77 25.91
C GLN A 647 -27.60 31.46 25.58
N THR A 648 -28.12 30.30 25.99
CA THR A 648 -29.53 29.96 25.85
C THR A 648 -30.30 30.66 26.93
N PRO A 649 -31.26 31.57 26.63
CA PRO A 649 -32.13 32.13 27.68
C PRO A 649 -32.71 30.94 28.46
N GLN A 650 -32.47 30.89 29.75
CA GLN A 650 -33.16 29.92 30.58
C GLN A 650 -34.64 30.20 30.39
N ALA A 651 -35.36 29.24 29.79
CA ALA A 651 -36.82 29.31 29.83
C ALA A 651 -37.18 29.57 31.30
N PRO A 652 -37.93 30.62 31.60
CA PRO A 652 -38.27 30.96 33.00
C PRO A 652 -38.73 29.63 33.62
N GLN A 653 -38.08 29.25 34.73
CA GLN A 653 -38.54 28.05 35.47
C GLN A 653 -39.99 28.28 35.73
N GLU A 654 -40.84 27.61 34.97
CA GLU A 654 -42.28 27.67 35.15
C GLU A 654 -42.48 27.13 36.57
N THR A 655 -42.75 28.02 37.50
CA THR A 655 -43.07 27.60 38.86
C THR A 655 -44.20 26.59 38.74
N GLU A 656 -44.15 25.52 39.53
CA GLU A 656 -45.16 24.46 39.54
C GLU A 656 -46.59 25.05 39.62
N TYR A 657 -46.69 26.23 40.22
CA TYR A 657 -47.89 27.08 40.26
C TYR A 657 -48.33 27.57 38.87
N ASN A 658 -47.44 28.09 38.00
CA ASN A 658 -47.77 28.55 36.65
C ASN A 658 -48.07 27.39 35.72
N TYR A 659 -47.40 26.24 35.87
CA TYR A 659 -47.73 25.02 35.16
C TYR A 659 -49.13 24.51 35.52
N LEU A 660 -49.49 24.51 36.79
CA LEU A 660 -50.81 24.15 37.29
C LEU A 660 -51.88 25.13 36.86
N LEU A 661 -51.60 26.43 36.81
CA LEU A 661 -52.51 27.50 36.32
C LEU A 661 -52.80 27.29 34.82
N ARG A 662 -51.79 27.12 33.97
CA ARG A 662 -51.97 26.83 32.56
C ARG A 662 -52.75 25.52 32.31
N ARG A 663 -52.49 24.51 33.13
CA ARG A 663 -53.19 23.24 33.06
C ARG A 663 -54.67 23.39 33.46
N LYS A 664 -54.98 24.31 34.36
CA LYS A 664 -56.31 24.65 34.80
C LYS A 664 -57.04 25.47 33.70
N GLU A 665 -56.38 26.48 33.16
CA GLU A 665 -56.90 27.29 32.03
C GLU A 665 -57.08 26.45 30.75
N ALA A 666 -56.19 25.49 30.48
CA ALA A 666 -56.35 24.55 29.37
C ALA A 666 -57.52 23.59 29.56
N LYS A 667 -57.83 23.20 30.82
CA LYS A 667 -59.03 22.39 31.13
C LYS A 667 -60.30 23.21 31.01
N GLU A 668 -60.31 24.45 31.44
CA GLU A 668 -61.47 25.36 31.35
C GLU A 668 -61.74 25.80 29.88
N ASN A 669 -60.72 25.90 29.04
CA ASN A 669 -60.86 26.20 27.62
C ASN A 669 -61.18 24.98 26.73
N ASN A 670 -60.90 23.73 27.18
CA ASN A 670 -61.24 22.50 26.44
C ASN A 670 -62.78 22.17 26.50
N GLU A 671 -63.54 22.84 27.35
CA GLU A 671 -65.02 22.78 27.31
C GLU A 671 -65.67 23.65 26.22
N LYS A 672 -64.91 24.47 25.48
CA LYS A 672 -65.43 25.46 24.49
C LYS A 672 -64.82 25.46 23.11
N SER A 673 -63.89 24.62 22.76
CA SER A 673 -63.43 24.54 21.36
C SER A 673 -62.84 23.16 21.04
N GLU A 674 -63.46 22.48 20.10
CA GLU A 674 -62.79 21.45 19.27
C GLU A 674 -61.65 22.11 18.46
N THR A 675 -60.54 22.43 19.11
CA THR A 675 -59.34 22.80 18.42
C THR A 675 -58.56 21.56 18.03
N TYR A 676 -58.63 21.24 16.78
CA TYR A 676 -57.80 20.25 16.12
C TYR A 676 -56.35 20.47 16.52
N ASP A 677 -55.72 19.46 17.11
CA ASP A 677 -54.28 19.48 17.46
C ASP A 677 -53.47 19.33 16.17
N ILE A 678 -53.15 20.46 15.54
CA ILE A 678 -52.46 20.60 14.25
C ILE A 678 -51.08 19.87 14.33
N THR A 679 -50.48 19.79 15.48
CA THR A 679 -49.18 19.12 15.65
C THR A 679 -49.29 17.58 15.60
N LYS A 680 -50.36 16.99 16.13
CA LYS A 680 -50.60 15.54 16.03
C LYS A 680 -51.00 15.16 14.60
N ASN A 681 -51.84 15.91 13.95
CA ASN A 681 -52.22 15.64 12.56
C ASN A 681 -51.05 15.81 11.58
N ALA A 682 -50.17 16.81 11.75
CA ALA A 682 -49.00 16.97 10.91
C ALA A 682 -48.01 15.77 11.06
N PHE A 683 -47.90 15.19 12.26
CA PHE A 683 -47.05 14.03 12.48
C PHE A 683 -47.63 12.74 11.91
N TYR A 684 -48.96 12.56 11.94
CA TYR A 684 -49.64 11.41 11.31
C TYR A 684 -49.66 11.51 9.79
N ILE A 685 -49.92 12.70 9.21
CA ILE A 685 -49.89 12.91 7.76
C ILE A 685 -48.47 12.70 7.19
N ALA A 686 -47.42 13.17 7.89
CA ALA A 686 -46.05 12.93 7.47
C ALA A 686 -45.67 11.44 7.57
N LYS A 687 -46.23 10.69 8.51
CA LYS A 687 -45.96 9.26 8.69
C LYS A 687 -46.67 8.43 7.60
N ASP A 688 -47.90 8.78 7.22
CA ASP A 688 -48.65 8.10 6.16
C ASP A 688 -48.08 8.42 4.77
N GLU A 689 -47.61 9.67 4.49
CA GLU A 689 -46.90 9.98 3.23
C GLU A 689 -45.56 9.26 3.07
N VAL A 690 -44.85 8.96 4.17
CA VAL A 690 -43.59 8.20 4.14
C VAL A 690 -43.84 6.71 3.92
N ILE A 691 -44.96 6.17 4.42
CA ILE A 691 -45.36 4.79 4.22
C ILE A 691 -45.83 4.54 2.80
N ASP A 692 -46.67 5.45 2.23
CA ASP A 692 -47.14 5.35 0.85
C ASP A 692 -46.03 5.50 -0.18
N LYS A 693 -45.09 6.40 0.04
CA LYS A 693 -43.89 6.53 -0.85
C LYS A 693 -42.95 5.36 -0.73
N GLY A 694 -42.89 4.67 0.42
CA GLY A 694 -42.11 3.46 0.62
C GLY A 694 -42.69 2.25 -0.13
N GLU A 695 -44.00 2.08 -0.14
CA GLU A 695 -44.63 0.96 -0.84
C GLU A 695 -44.61 1.13 -2.37
N ASP A 696 -44.71 2.36 -2.91
CA ASP A 696 -44.57 2.63 -4.35
C ASP A 696 -43.14 2.40 -4.86
N LEU A 697 -42.10 2.59 -4.04
CA LEU A 697 -40.72 2.30 -4.38
C LEU A 697 -40.41 0.78 -4.40
N PHE A 698 -41.14 -0.01 -3.63
CA PHE A 698 -41.01 -1.46 -3.67
C PHE A 698 -41.72 -2.10 -4.85
N ARG A 699 -42.89 -1.59 -5.23
CA ARG A 699 -43.65 -2.06 -6.42
C ARG A 699 -42.99 -1.76 -7.76
N ARG A 700 -42.12 -0.75 -7.87
CA ARG A 700 -41.32 -0.45 -9.09
C ARG A 700 -40.05 -1.27 -9.26
N LYS A 701 -39.69 -2.09 -8.31
CA LYS A 701 -38.52 -3.01 -8.42
C LYS A 701 -38.89 -4.45 -8.80
N GLU A 702 -40.18 -4.77 -8.90
CA GLU A 702 -40.67 -6.10 -9.33
C GLU A 702 -41.34 -6.09 -10.74
N GLN A 703 -41.26 -5.00 -11.49
CA GLN A 703 -41.50 -4.93 -12.92
C GLN A 703 -40.20 -4.50 -13.65
#